data_b783023bd493f6b9156f0a4139274689
#
_entry.id   b783023bd493f6b9156f0a4139274689
#
_cell.length_a   1.000
_cell.length_b   1.000
_cell.length_c   1.000
_cell.angle_alpha   90.00
_cell.angle_beta   90.00
_cell.angle_gamma   90.00
#
_symmetry.space_group_name_H-M   'P 1'
#
loop_
_entity.id
_entity.type
_entity.pdbx_description
1 polymer ?
#
loop_
_entity_poly.entity_id
_entity_poly.type
_entity_poly.pdbx_seq_one_letter_code
_entity_poly.pdbx_strand_id
1 'polypeptide(L)'
;MSCNANQNDSKNLSGNENEIHPKLILTKKGVEEIRSHLGKLPLFDASLEKVKQEVDQEIELGIQVPIPKDYSGGYTHERHKRNFLMIQKAGVLYQILQDDKYGNYVKDMLFAYAKMYPTLPIHPKPRSYARGKLFWQCLNDSNWLVYASQGYDCIYNFLSEEERSVLENDLFKPFADYISIQNPQFFNRVHNHSTWGNAAVGMIALVMNDDALLDRALYGIKNAALASNAKDNDGGFIKNKEGKAGYFANLEEPFSPDGYYTEGPYYQRYAMYPFLIFAEALQNVKPEYEVFKFKNNVLLNSIDALLQLTDADGEFFPINDGQKGMSYYSRELVTAVDVAYAYGGNNSGLLSIAEKQQKVTLDDAGLAVALAIKDGKATLFDKKSVNLSDGSKGDEGGVGILRYGEEDLTLVFKYAAQGLSHGHYDKLSFSLFEKGEEVLQDYGLARYVNVEQKGGGNYLKENKTWAKQTIAHNTVIQDEISHFQGKYEIGSKHHSELHFFNADNSDVQLISAKENNAYPGSKMHRTLAVVKDEKYTKPYVLDVFRITSDQPHQFDLPYYYFGQPISMNFDVNTSSSIQPLGSKNGYQHLWLEATGQGATTSQFTWLNHNKFYTISSNTSKQDELLFARIGANDPNFNLRNDPGFIIRRKNVKQTVFATVIESHGTYSPVSEFSVSATSNIKKVQVVYDSEEYTVVQITNVENEVKTLIISNRDTNNQTKHSLKVNNKEFSWVGPFYFK
;
A
#
# COMPACT_ATOMS: atom_id res chain seq x y z
N MET A 1 -33.19 -15.79 75.03
CA MET A 1 -32.68 -14.39 75.06
C MET A 1 -32.19 -14.03 73.72
N SER A 2 -32.87 -13.11 73.11
CA SER A 2 -32.68 -12.58 71.80
C SER A 2 -31.38 -11.71 71.72
N CYS A 3 -30.67 -11.78 70.63
CA CYS A 3 -29.87 -10.68 70.14
C CYS A 3 -30.02 -10.59 68.64
N ASN A 4 -30.71 -9.52 68.24
CA ASN A 4 -30.79 -9.02 66.85
C ASN A 4 -29.35 -8.57 66.38
N ALA A 5 -28.96 -9.03 65.21
CA ALA A 5 -27.85 -8.42 64.45
C ALA A 5 -28.46 -7.71 63.25
N ASN A 6 -28.18 -6.43 63.16
CA ASN A 6 -28.56 -5.50 62.13
C ASN A 6 -28.08 -5.98 60.73
N GLN A 7 -29.00 -6.12 59.80
CA GLN A 7 -28.75 -5.97 58.39
C GLN A 7 -28.63 -4.48 58.09
N ASN A 8 -27.45 -4.03 57.71
CA ASN A 8 -27.24 -2.73 57.07
C ASN A 8 -26.80 -2.92 55.63
N ASP A 9 -27.67 -2.55 54.79
CA ASP A 9 -27.52 -1.87 53.50
C ASP A 9 -26.14 -1.93 52.82
N SER A 10 -25.93 -2.94 52.02
CA SER A 10 -25.12 -2.85 50.79
C SER A 10 -26.09 -2.61 49.62
N LYS A 11 -26.66 -1.40 49.55
CA LYS A 11 -27.34 -0.92 48.35
C LYS A 11 -26.33 -0.36 47.37
N ASN A 12 -26.24 -1.10 46.25
CA ASN A 12 -26.01 -0.60 44.89
C ASN A 12 -24.95 0.48 44.68
N LEU A 13 -23.74 0.03 44.33
CA LEU A 13 -22.85 0.70 43.43
C LEU A 13 -22.59 -0.20 42.20
N SER A 14 -23.67 -0.69 41.59
CA SER A 14 -23.65 -1.12 40.20
C SER A 14 -24.18 0.06 39.38
N GLY A 15 -23.44 1.17 39.32
CA GLY A 15 -23.53 2.10 38.22
C GLY A 15 -23.18 1.30 36.95
N ASN A 16 -24.10 1.27 35.98
CA ASN A 16 -23.90 0.61 34.72
C ASN A 16 -22.53 1.05 34.14
N GLU A 17 -21.55 0.15 34.06
CA GLU A 17 -20.25 0.42 33.43
C GLU A 17 -20.43 0.90 31.96
N ASN A 18 -21.59 0.61 31.35
CA ASN A 18 -21.95 1.05 30.00
C ASN A 18 -22.29 2.54 29.85
N GLU A 19 -22.42 3.30 30.95
CA GLU A 19 -22.73 4.75 30.92
C GLU A 19 -21.48 5.66 31.07
N ILE A 20 -20.28 5.07 31.17
CA ILE A 20 -19.05 5.83 31.36
C ILE A 20 -18.52 6.30 30.01
N HIS A 21 -18.47 7.61 29.79
CA HIS A 21 -17.87 8.25 28.60
C HIS A 21 -16.76 9.22 29.01
N PRO A 22 -15.72 9.42 28.19
CA PRO A 22 -15.44 8.75 26.90
C PRO A 22 -15.02 7.29 27.10
N LYS A 23 -15.26 6.45 26.07
CA LYS A 23 -14.99 5.01 26.16
C LYS A 23 -14.48 4.38 24.86
N LEU A 24 -14.44 5.12 23.74
CA LEU A 24 -13.99 4.56 22.45
C LEU A 24 -12.47 4.43 22.39
N ILE A 25 -11.77 5.50 21.99
CA ILE A 25 -10.32 5.54 21.84
C ILE A 25 -9.64 6.23 23.04
N LEU A 26 -10.37 7.09 23.71
CA LEU A 26 -10.01 7.80 24.92
C LEU A 26 -10.87 7.26 26.05
N THR A 27 -10.25 6.69 27.08
CA THR A 27 -10.99 6.17 28.23
C THR A 27 -10.95 7.18 29.38
N LYS A 28 -11.91 7.10 30.31
CA LYS A 28 -11.91 7.95 31.50
C LYS A 28 -10.58 7.85 32.26
N LYS A 29 -10.05 6.63 32.42
CA LYS A 29 -8.75 6.38 33.04
C LYS A 29 -7.61 7.01 32.23
N GLY A 30 -7.61 6.83 30.91
CA GLY A 30 -6.61 7.42 30.01
C GLY A 30 -6.60 8.95 30.07
N VAL A 31 -7.79 9.58 30.13
CA VAL A 31 -7.90 11.05 30.32
C VAL A 31 -7.25 11.50 31.63
N GLU A 32 -7.51 10.81 32.73
CA GLU A 32 -6.90 11.14 34.04
C GLU A 32 -5.38 10.99 33.98
N GLU A 33 -4.89 9.93 33.33
CA GLU A 33 -3.47 9.67 33.17
C GLU A 33 -2.79 10.71 32.24
N ILE A 34 -3.38 11.04 31.08
CA ILE A 34 -2.92 12.11 30.21
C ILE A 34 -2.79 13.42 30.96
N ARG A 35 -3.84 13.84 31.69
CA ARG A 35 -3.83 15.09 32.47
C ARG A 35 -2.70 15.12 33.51
N SER A 36 -2.40 13.99 34.16
CA SER A 36 -1.32 13.88 35.15
C SER A 36 0.06 14.06 34.52
N HIS A 37 0.20 13.86 33.22
CA HIS A 37 1.47 13.92 32.48
C HIS A 37 1.63 15.15 31.59
N LEU A 38 0.64 16.05 31.52
CA LEU A 38 0.74 17.30 30.74
C LEU A 38 1.99 18.10 31.13
N GLY A 39 2.71 18.62 30.14
CA GLY A 39 3.96 19.33 30.27
C GLY A 39 5.16 18.45 30.62
N LYS A 40 5.03 17.12 30.64
CA LYS A 40 6.11 16.17 31.02
C LYS A 40 6.51 15.22 29.88
N LEU A 41 5.78 15.20 28.77
CA LEU A 41 5.96 14.30 27.62
C LEU A 41 6.16 15.12 26.34
N PRO A 42 7.40 15.47 25.96
CA PRO A 42 7.64 16.42 24.86
C PRO A 42 6.90 16.07 23.55
N LEU A 43 6.87 14.79 23.17
CA LEU A 43 6.23 14.34 21.92
C LEU A 43 4.70 14.47 22.00
N PHE A 44 4.09 14.07 23.12
CA PHE A 44 2.64 14.21 23.35
C PHE A 44 2.25 15.68 23.47
N ASP A 45 2.99 16.47 24.24
CA ASP A 45 2.73 17.90 24.44
C ASP A 45 2.84 18.69 23.12
N ALA A 46 3.82 18.35 22.26
CA ALA A 46 3.95 18.96 20.94
C ALA A 46 2.77 18.60 20.01
N SER A 47 2.30 17.34 20.06
CA SER A 47 1.11 16.90 19.32
C SER A 47 -0.15 17.60 19.81
N LEU A 48 -0.30 17.76 21.14
CA LEU A 48 -1.43 18.45 21.77
C LEU A 48 -1.45 19.94 21.37
N GLU A 49 -0.32 20.64 21.49
CA GLU A 49 -0.24 22.06 21.16
C GLU A 49 -0.58 22.33 19.69
N LYS A 50 -0.10 21.49 18.78
CA LYS A 50 -0.43 21.60 17.35
C LYS A 50 -1.92 21.42 17.08
N VAL A 51 -2.54 20.42 17.71
CA VAL A 51 -3.99 20.17 17.56
C VAL A 51 -4.79 21.32 18.16
N LYS A 52 -4.36 21.85 19.33
CA LYS A 52 -4.99 22.99 19.99
C LYS A 52 -4.98 24.23 19.11
N GLN A 53 -3.83 24.59 18.55
CA GLN A 53 -3.70 25.74 17.63
C GLN A 53 -4.61 25.60 16.42
N GLU A 54 -4.69 24.40 15.83
CA GLU A 54 -5.53 24.14 14.68
C GLU A 54 -7.02 24.27 14.98
N VAL A 55 -7.47 23.81 16.15
CA VAL A 55 -8.87 23.90 16.58
C VAL A 55 -9.22 25.33 17.01
N ASP A 56 -8.34 26.02 17.72
CA ASP A 56 -8.56 27.41 18.13
C ASP A 56 -8.75 28.33 16.91
N GLN A 57 -7.90 28.17 15.87
CA GLN A 57 -8.08 28.91 14.61
C GLN A 57 -9.42 28.60 13.94
N GLU A 58 -9.89 27.38 13.99
CA GLU A 58 -11.15 26.97 13.37
C GLU A 58 -12.36 27.51 14.16
N ILE A 59 -12.27 27.58 15.47
CA ILE A 59 -13.30 28.18 16.33
C ILE A 59 -13.45 29.67 16.01
N GLU A 60 -12.35 30.40 15.80
CA GLU A 60 -12.35 31.81 15.41
C GLU A 60 -13.04 32.06 14.07
N LEU A 61 -12.93 31.10 13.12
CA LEU A 61 -13.62 31.19 11.82
C LEU A 61 -15.12 30.92 11.89
N GLY A 62 -15.60 30.39 13.02
CA GLY A 62 -16.98 30.02 13.25
C GLY A 62 -17.45 28.79 12.47
N ILE A 63 -18.65 28.31 12.84
CA ILE A 63 -19.22 27.08 12.30
C ILE A 63 -19.79 27.32 10.90
N GLN A 64 -19.33 26.51 9.95
CA GLN A 64 -19.80 26.52 8.57
C GLN A 64 -20.22 25.10 8.14
N VAL A 65 -21.52 24.90 7.91
CA VAL A 65 -22.09 23.63 7.44
C VAL A 65 -22.86 23.90 6.13
N PRO A 66 -22.13 24.02 4.97
CA PRO A 66 -22.75 24.35 3.71
C PRO A 66 -23.59 23.19 3.16
N ILE A 67 -24.57 23.48 2.29
CA ILE A 67 -25.31 22.44 1.57
C ILE A 67 -24.35 21.71 0.61
N PRO A 68 -24.28 20.37 0.65
CA PRO A 68 -23.36 19.59 -0.17
C PRO A 68 -23.65 19.69 -1.68
N LYS A 69 -22.61 19.90 -2.51
CA LYS A 69 -22.78 19.99 -3.96
C LYS A 69 -21.55 19.61 -4.79
N ASP A 70 -20.36 19.46 -4.18
CA ASP A 70 -19.10 19.35 -4.92
C ASP A 70 -18.53 17.94 -4.86
N TYR A 71 -17.69 17.59 -5.86
CA TYR A 71 -16.74 16.48 -5.77
C TYR A 71 -15.57 16.82 -4.86
N SER A 72 -14.70 15.81 -4.60
CA SER A 72 -13.43 16.02 -3.90
C SER A 72 -12.63 17.16 -4.56
N GLY A 73 -12.03 18.01 -3.72
CA GLY A 73 -11.35 19.24 -4.17
C GLY A 73 -12.25 20.46 -4.29
N GLY A 74 -13.58 20.30 -4.32
CA GLY A 74 -14.51 21.42 -4.30
C GLY A 74 -14.81 21.90 -2.87
N TYR A 75 -15.21 23.17 -2.74
CA TYR A 75 -15.35 23.85 -1.45
C TYR A 75 -16.22 23.11 -0.43
N THR A 76 -17.43 22.68 -0.80
CA THR A 76 -18.34 22.03 0.16
C THR A 76 -17.80 20.68 0.62
N HIS A 77 -17.17 19.92 -0.28
CA HIS A 77 -16.55 18.65 0.05
C HIS A 77 -15.40 18.83 1.06
N GLU A 78 -14.46 19.73 0.76
CA GLU A 78 -13.30 19.96 1.64
C GLU A 78 -13.73 20.60 2.97
N ARG A 79 -14.78 21.45 3.00
CA ARG A 79 -15.33 22.01 4.23
C ARG A 79 -15.89 20.92 5.16
N HIS A 80 -16.68 19.98 4.65
CA HIS A 80 -17.19 18.87 5.47
C HIS A 80 -16.08 17.93 5.95
N LYS A 81 -15.03 17.72 5.15
CA LYS A 81 -13.83 17.00 5.61
C LYS A 81 -13.15 17.73 6.78
N ARG A 82 -13.01 19.03 6.67
CA ARG A 82 -12.45 19.83 7.77
C ARG A 82 -13.32 19.72 9.02
N ASN A 83 -14.64 19.82 8.88
CA ASN A 83 -15.58 19.76 9.99
C ASN A 83 -15.48 18.47 10.78
N PHE A 84 -15.48 17.28 10.15
CA PHE A 84 -15.41 16.04 10.91
C PHE A 84 -14.07 15.88 11.65
N LEU A 85 -12.96 16.37 11.08
CA LEU A 85 -11.68 16.38 11.78
C LEU A 85 -11.72 17.30 13.00
N MET A 86 -12.37 18.45 12.88
CA MET A 86 -12.48 19.39 13.99
C MET A 86 -13.43 18.89 15.08
N ILE A 87 -14.51 18.20 14.74
CA ILE A 87 -15.40 17.55 15.72
C ILE A 87 -14.60 16.58 16.60
N GLN A 88 -13.80 15.68 15.99
CA GLN A 88 -12.98 14.74 16.72
C GLN A 88 -11.91 15.44 17.58
N LYS A 89 -11.14 16.36 16.99
CA LYS A 89 -10.05 17.05 17.68
C LYS A 89 -10.55 17.92 18.85
N ALA A 90 -11.62 18.68 18.64
CA ALA A 90 -12.20 19.51 19.69
C ALA A 90 -12.79 18.65 20.84
N GLY A 91 -13.43 17.52 20.53
CA GLY A 91 -13.90 16.59 21.55
C GLY A 91 -12.76 16.07 22.43
N VAL A 92 -11.63 15.65 21.82
CA VAL A 92 -10.43 15.23 22.55
C VAL A 92 -9.86 16.38 23.40
N LEU A 93 -9.76 17.60 22.86
CA LEU A 93 -9.29 18.78 23.62
C LEU A 93 -10.21 19.11 24.80
N TYR A 94 -11.54 18.97 24.65
CA TYR A 94 -12.48 19.13 25.75
C TYR A 94 -12.12 18.17 26.90
N GLN A 95 -11.89 16.89 26.58
CA GLN A 95 -11.54 15.91 27.59
C GLN A 95 -10.20 16.20 28.27
N ILE A 96 -9.17 16.55 27.49
CA ILE A 96 -7.82 16.74 28.04
C ILE A 96 -7.72 18.06 28.82
N LEU A 97 -8.23 19.16 28.27
CA LEU A 97 -8.03 20.52 28.81
C LEU A 97 -9.15 21.01 29.73
N GLN A 98 -10.32 20.35 29.74
CA GLN A 98 -11.49 20.74 30.52
C GLN A 98 -11.97 22.20 30.23
N ASP A 99 -11.86 22.62 28.97
CA ASP A 99 -12.32 23.93 28.52
C ASP A 99 -13.62 23.78 27.73
N ASP A 100 -14.71 24.26 28.26
CA ASP A 100 -16.07 24.14 27.69
C ASP A 100 -16.20 24.76 26.29
N LYS A 101 -15.29 25.64 25.87
CA LYS A 101 -15.32 26.20 24.51
C LYS A 101 -15.23 25.10 23.46
N TYR A 102 -14.45 24.03 23.70
CA TYR A 102 -14.30 22.90 22.80
C TYR A 102 -15.54 22.02 22.81
N GLY A 103 -16.12 21.76 24.00
CA GLY A 103 -17.38 21.02 24.13
C GLY A 103 -18.54 21.73 23.43
N ASN A 104 -18.67 23.04 23.63
CA ASN A 104 -19.68 23.87 22.94
C ASN A 104 -19.48 23.86 21.41
N TYR A 105 -18.24 23.97 20.92
CA TYR A 105 -17.97 23.92 19.49
C TYR A 105 -18.40 22.59 18.86
N VAL A 106 -18.09 21.43 19.49
CA VAL A 106 -18.55 20.14 19.01
C VAL A 106 -20.08 20.02 19.04
N LYS A 107 -20.71 20.41 20.15
CA LYS A 107 -22.17 20.43 20.30
C LYS A 107 -22.83 21.23 19.18
N ASP A 108 -22.44 22.49 19.01
CA ASP A 108 -23.05 23.41 18.03
C ASP A 108 -22.85 22.90 16.59
N MET A 109 -21.68 22.31 16.29
CA MET A 109 -21.40 21.70 15.00
C MET A 109 -22.31 20.49 14.75
N LEU A 110 -22.46 19.59 15.71
CA LEU A 110 -23.34 18.41 15.60
C LEU A 110 -24.81 18.81 15.44
N PHE A 111 -25.28 19.83 16.18
CA PHE A 111 -26.65 20.33 16.02
C PHE A 111 -26.88 21.01 14.66
N ALA A 112 -25.87 21.69 14.10
CA ALA A 112 -25.97 22.21 12.75
C ALA A 112 -26.14 21.08 11.71
N TYR A 113 -25.42 19.95 11.88
CA TYR A 113 -25.63 18.76 11.07
C TYR A 113 -26.97 18.08 11.33
N ALA A 114 -27.41 17.93 12.57
CA ALA A 114 -28.72 17.35 12.91
C ALA A 114 -29.90 18.12 12.28
N LYS A 115 -29.78 19.44 12.21
CA LYS A 115 -30.77 20.29 11.53
C LYS A 115 -30.73 20.10 10.00
N MET A 116 -29.57 19.92 9.40
CA MET A 116 -29.41 19.85 7.94
C MET A 116 -29.67 18.44 7.41
N TYR A 117 -29.12 17.40 8.03
CA TYR A 117 -29.03 16.05 7.48
C TYR A 117 -30.37 15.41 7.11
N PRO A 118 -31.46 15.53 7.93
CA PRO A 118 -32.77 14.98 7.56
C PRO A 118 -33.35 15.59 6.29
N THR A 119 -32.99 16.82 5.97
CA THR A 119 -33.51 17.56 4.80
C THR A 119 -32.71 17.29 3.52
N LEU A 120 -31.54 16.66 3.63
CA LEU A 120 -30.68 16.43 2.47
C LEU A 120 -31.27 15.36 1.54
N PRO A 121 -31.37 15.64 0.22
CA PRO A 121 -31.56 14.61 -0.78
C PRO A 121 -30.26 13.80 -0.95
N ILE A 122 -30.30 12.76 -1.80
CA ILE A 122 -29.08 12.10 -2.27
C ILE A 122 -28.19 13.16 -2.96
N HIS A 123 -26.89 13.09 -2.70
CA HIS A 123 -25.91 14.06 -3.20
C HIS A 123 -26.05 14.30 -4.73
N PRO A 124 -26.01 15.55 -5.23
CA PRO A 124 -26.33 15.84 -6.64
C PRO A 124 -25.32 15.24 -7.65
N LYS A 125 -24.09 14.94 -7.24
CA LYS A 125 -23.07 14.36 -8.14
C LYS A 125 -23.29 12.85 -8.31
N PRO A 126 -23.54 12.33 -9.55
CA PRO A 126 -24.05 10.97 -9.77
C PRO A 126 -22.96 9.89 -9.99
N ARG A 127 -21.68 10.21 -9.87
CA ARG A 127 -20.56 9.33 -10.30
C ARG A 127 -20.45 8.02 -9.53
N SER A 128 -20.73 8.01 -8.21
CA SER A 128 -20.55 6.84 -7.37
C SER A 128 -21.68 5.82 -7.52
N TYR A 129 -21.32 4.51 -7.45
CA TYR A 129 -22.28 3.41 -7.35
C TYR A 129 -23.08 3.42 -6.03
N ALA A 130 -22.48 3.98 -4.98
CA ALA A 130 -23.10 4.21 -3.68
C ALA A 130 -22.96 5.70 -3.35
N ARG A 131 -23.98 6.48 -3.72
CA ARG A 131 -24.01 7.93 -3.47
C ARG A 131 -24.29 8.21 -2.01
N GLY A 132 -23.55 9.13 -1.43
CA GLY A 132 -23.83 9.66 -0.10
C GLY A 132 -24.94 10.72 -0.11
N LYS A 133 -25.24 11.29 1.05
CA LYS A 133 -26.04 12.49 1.21
C LYS A 133 -25.17 13.71 1.46
N LEU A 134 -24.22 13.59 2.38
CA LEU A 134 -23.29 14.66 2.75
C LEU A 134 -22.12 14.77 1.77
N PHE A 135 -21.72 13.66 1.16
CA PHE A 135 -20.65 13.61 0.16
C PHE A 135 -21.13 12.90 -1.10
N TRP A 136 -20.37 13.02 -2.20
CA TRP A 136 -20.72 12.41 -3.46
C TRP A 136 -20.71 10.86 -3.45
N GLN A 137 -20.13 10.25 -2.40
CA GLN A 137 -20.11 8.79 -2.19
C GLN A 137 -20.21 8.43 -0.71
N CYS A 138 -20.83 7.30 -0.39
CA CYS A 138 -20.98 6.76 0.97
C CYS A 138 -19.65 6.55 1.70
N LEU A 139 -18.54 6.31 1.00
CA LEU A 139 -17.21 6.22 1.60
C LEU A 139 -16.88 7.46 2.43
N ASN A 140 -17.13 8.66 1.87
CA ASN A 140 -16.84 9.91 2.58
C ASN A 140 -17.89 10.22 3.67
N ASP A 141 -19.15 9.82 3.48
CA ASP A 141 -20.16 9.83 4.54
C ASP A 141 -19.70 8.96 5.72
N SER A 142 -19.15 7.78 5.44
CA SER A 142 -18.61 6.89 6.46
C SER A 142 -17.41 7.50 7.20
N ASN A 143 -16.50 8.19 6.48
CA ASN A 143 -15.42 8.92 7.13
C ASN A 143 -15.98 9.95 8.14
N TRP A 144 -16.99 10.74 7.72
CA TRP A 144 -17.61 11.70 8.60
C TRP A 144 -18.13 11.07 9.90
N LEU A 145 -18.84 9.93 9.80
CA LEU A 145 -19.44 9.28 10.96
C LEU A 145 -18.38 8.67 11.88
N VAL A 146 -17.28 8.09 11.35
CA VAL A 146 -16.15 7.57 12.18
C VAL A 146 -15.58 8.67 13.08
N TYR A 147 -15.32 9.86 12.52
CA TYR A 147 -14.75 10.96 13.29
C TYR A 147 -15.78 11.64 14.21
N ALA A 148 -17.01 11.83 13.72
CA ALA A 148 -18.07 12.43 14.50
C ALA A 148 -18.45 11.58 15.71
N SER A 149 -18.41 10.25 15.60
CA SER A 149 -18.64 9.33 16.73
C SER A 149 -17.62 9.53 17.86
N GLN A 150 -16.34 9.72 17.52
CA GLN A 150 -15.28 9.99 18.51
C GLN A 150 -15.51 11.33 19.23
N GLY A 151 -15.85 12.38 18.48
CA GLY A 151 -16.15 13.67 19.10
C GLY A 151 -17.42 13.65 19.95
N TYR A 152 -18.46 12.92 19.51
CA TYR A 152 -19.69 12.75 20.27
C TYR A 152 -19.45 11.96 21.58
N ASP A 153 -18.68 10.89 21.54
CA ASP A 153 -18.25 10.13 22.72
C ASP A 153 -17.57 11.05 23.76
N CYS A 154 -16.67 11.91 23.30
CA CYS A 154 -15.96 12.85 24.15
C CYS A 154 -16.88 13.86 24.84
N ILE A 155 -17.97 14.30 24.22
CA ILE A 155 -18.89 15.27 24.80
C ILE A 155 -20.21 14.66 25.33
N TYR A 156 -20.32 13.33 25.36
CA TYR A 156 -21.56 12.65 25.73
C TYR A 156 -22.13 13.13 27.07
N ASN A 157 -21.28 13.24 28.10
CA ASN A 157 -21.65 13.70 29.43
C ASN A 157 -21.78 15.25 29.53
N PHE A 158 -21.38 15.99 28.51
CA PHE A 158 -21.57 17.44 28.40
C PHE A 158 -23.00 17.81 27.93
N LEU A 159 -23.68 16.85 27.28
CA LEU A 159 -25.02 17.01 26.71
C LEU A 159 -26.12 16.56 27.69
N SER A 160 -27.26 17.21 27.67
CA SER A 160 -28.48 16.73 28.35
C SER A 160 -29.03 15.46 27.66
N GLU A 161 -29.94 14.75 28.35
CA GLU A 161 -30.63 13.58 27.74
C GLU A 161 -31.43 13.98 26.50
N GLU A 162 -32.10 15.14 26.55
CA GLU A 162 -32.88 15.67 25.42
C GLU A 162 -31.97 15.98 24.22
N GLU A 163 -30.84 16.61 24.49
CA GLU A 163 -29.83 16.92 23.45
C GLU A 163 -29.28 15.66 22.81
N ARG A 164 -28.92 14.63 23.61
CA ARG A 164 -28.49 13.32 23.10
C ARG A 164 -29.58 12.66 22.26
N SER A 165 -30.82 12.65 22.76
CA SER A 165 -31.96 12.08 22.04
C SER A 165 -32.16 12.71 20.65
N VAL A 166 -32.03 14.03 20.55
CA VAL A 166 -32.10 14.75 19.26
C VAL A 166 -30.99 14.32 18.33
N LEU A 167 -29.74 14.31 18.79
CA LEU A 167 -28.60 13.93 17.97
C LEU A 167 -28.68 12.48 17.51
N GLU A 168 -29.09 11.57 18.39
CA GLU A 168 -29.21 10.15 18.05
C GLU A 168 -30.35 9.88 17.06
N ASN A 169 -31.52 10.48 17.24
CA ASN A 169 -32.67 10.20 16.40
C ASN A 169 -32.69 11.00 15.08
N ASP A 170 -32.18 12.24 15.05
CA ASP A 170 -32.25 13.11 13.89
C ASP A 170 -30.94 13.07 13.06
N LEU A 171 -29.83 12.59 13.62
CA LEU A 171 -28.55 12.57 12.92
C LEU A 171 -27.95 11.15 12.87
N PHE A 172 -27.58 10.56 14.01
CA PHE A 172 -26.70 9.37 14.01
C PHE A 172 -27.37 8.09 13.53
N LYS A 173 -28.59 7.75 14.00
CA LYS A 173 -29.33 6.58 13.52
C LYS A 173 -29.71 6.70 12.04
N PRO A 174 -30.27 7.84 11.56
CA PRO A 174 -30.53 8.04 10.13
C PRO A 174 -29.26 7.95 9.28
N PHE A 175 -28.13 8.43 9.79
CA PHE A 175 -26.85 8.36 9.11
C PHE A 175 -26.34 6.92 8.98
N ALA A 176 -26.36 6.16 10.08
CA ALA A 176 -25.96 4.76 10.12
C ALA A 176 -26.86 3.88 9.23
N ASP A 177 -28.17 4.11 9.23
CA ASP A 177 -29.13 3.41 8.37
C ASP A 177 -28.94 3.75 6.90
N TYR A 178 -28.59 4.99 6.57
CA TYR A 178 -28.30 5.37 5.21
C TYR A 178 -27.08 4.66 4.66
N ILE A 179 -25.98 4.61 5.43
CA ILE A 179 -24.74 3.93 5.04
C ILE A 179 -24.96 2.42 4.89
N SER A 180 -25.73 1.80 5.78
CA SER A 180 -25.91 0.36 5.85
C SER A 180 -27.14 -0.14 5.10
N ILE A 181 -28.36 0.11 5.64
CA ILE A 181 -29.62 -0.45 5.11
C ILE A 181 -29.95 0.07 3.73
N GLN A 182 -29.74 1.37 3.47
CA GLN A 182 -30.06 1.98 2.17
C GLN A 182 -28.97 1.76 1.11
N ASN A 183 -27.73 1.39 1.53
CA ASN A 183 -26.61 1.10 0.65
C ASN A 183 -26.00 -0.28 0.96
N PRO A 184 -26.76 -1.39 0.94
CA PRO A 184 -26.27 -2.71 1.33
C PRO A 184 -25.15 -3.22 0.43
N GLN A 185 -25.12 -2.82 -0.84
CA GLN A 185 -24.07 -3.16 -1.78
C GLN A 185 -22.72 -2.53 -1.39
N PHE A 186 -22.73 -1.32 -0.85
CA PHE A 186 -21.56 -0.68 -0.29
C PHE A 186 -21.15 -1.35 1.03
N PHE A 187 -22.10 -1.59 1.91
CA PHE A 187 -21.87 -2.01 3.29
C PHE A 187 -21.41 -3.47 3.43
N ASN A 188 -21.92 -4.37 2.58
CA ASN A 188 -21.66 -5.82 2.65
C ASN A 188 -20.52 -6.31 1.73
N ARG A 189 -19.90 -5.45 0.93
CA ARG A 189 -18.77 -5.87 0.09
C ARG A 189 -17.50 -6.11 0.93
N VAL A 190 -16.56 -6.90 0.40
CA VAL A 190 -15.20 -7.02 0.95
C VAL A 190 -14.27 -6.09 0.19
N HIS A 191 -13.98 -4.94 0.76
CA HIS A 191 -13.19 -3.88 0.14
C HIS A 191 -12.89 -2.76 1.15
N ASN A 192 -11.86 -1.93 0.93
CA ASN A 192 -11.54 -0.80 1.82
C ASN A 192 -12.74 0.15 2.06
N HIS A 193 -13.63 0.32 1.07
CA HIS A 193 -14.83 1.17 1.23
C HIS A 193 -15.78 0.65 2.31
N SER A 194 -16.06 -0.64 2.32
CA SER A 194 -16.98 -1.22 3.32
C SER A 194 -16.36 -1.24 4.71
N THR A 195 -15.03 -1.36 4.82
CA THR A 195 -14.33 -1.24 6.10
C THR A 195 -14.67 0.09 6.78
N TRP A 196 -14.64 1.20 6.02
CA TRP A 196 -15.07 2.50 6.54
C TRP A 196 -16.56 2.49 6.95
N GLY A 197 -17.42 1.90 6.13
CA GLY A 197 -18.84 1.80 6.43
C GLY A 197 -19.14 0.98 7.71
N ASN A 198 -18.49 -0.18 7.82
CA ASN A 198 -18.64 -1.04 8.99
C ASN A 198 -18.10 -0.37 10.26
N ALA A 199 -16.90 0.23 10.20
CA ALA A 199 -16.35 0.98 11.32
C ALA A 199 -17.25 2.17 11.72
N ALA A 200 -17.79 2.91 10.77
CA ALA A 200 -18.68 4.05 11.03
C ALA A 200 -19.92 3.66 11.82
N VAL A 201 -20.59 2.59 11.38
CA VAL A 201 -21.79 2.07 12.07
C VAL A 201 -21.41 1.47 13.41
N GLY A 202 -20.29 0.74 13.50
CA GLY A 202 -19.81 0.14 14.74
C GLY A 202 -19.39 1.17 15.80
N MET A 203 -18.67 2.22 15.41
CA MET A 203 -18.26 3.29 16.32
C MET A 203 -19.46 3.97 16.98
N ILE A 204 -20.46 4.38 16.19
CA ILE A 204 -21.64 5.03 16.75
C ILE A 204 -22.52 4.06 17.54
N ALA A 205 -22.58 2.77 17.14
CA ALA A 205 -23.27 1.73 17.89
C ALA A 205 -22.69 1.58 19.30
N LEU A 206 -21.36 1.58 19.42
CA LEU A 206 -20.69 1.52 20.73
C LEU A 206 -21.00 2.74 21.60
N VAL A 207 -21.03 3.97 21.02
CA VAL A 207 -21.37 5.17 21.78
C VAL A 207 -22.80 5.08 22.32
N MET A 208 -23.78 4.69 21.47
CA MET A 208 -25.20 4.64 21.80
C MET A 208 -25.61 3.38 22.57
N ASN A 209 -24.70 2.43 22.83
CA ASN A 209 -25.00 1.09 23.37
C ASN A 209 -26.07 0.33 22.56
N ASP A 210 -26.03 0.41 21.23
CA ASP A 210 -26.96 -0.24 20.31
C ASP A 210 -26.36 -1.54 19.77
N ASP A 211 -26.66 -2.67 20.44
CA ASP A 211 -26.13 -3.99 20.05
C ASP A 211 -26.63 -4.45 18.68
N ALA A 212 -27.79 -4.00 18.20
CA ALA A 212 -28.30 -4.35 16.88
C ALA A 212 -27.50 -3.64 15.76
N LEU A 213 -27.13 -2.37 15.96
CA LEU A 213 -26.21 -1.67 15.08
C LEU A 213 -24.81 -2.28 15.13
N LEU A 214 -24.34 -2.70 16.31
CA LEU A 214 -23.03 -3.33 16.45
C LEU A 214 -22.98 -4.68 15.70
N ASP A 215 -23.99 -5.55 15.86
CA ASP A 215 -24.09 -6.83 15.12
C ASP A 215 -24.06 -6.59 13.59
N ARG A 216 -24.78 -5.56 13.14
CA ARG A 216 -24.77 -5.13 11.74
C ARG A 216 -23.36 -4.72 11.26
N ALA A 217 -22.64 -3.97 12.07
CA ALA A 217 -21.27 -3.54 11.75
C ALA A 217 -20.28 -4.72 11.66
N LEU A 218 -20.39 -5.65 12.61
CA LEU A 218 -19.48 -6.79 12.72
C LEU A 218 -19.71 -7.85 11.63
N TYR A 219 -20.99 -8.11 11.27
CA TYR A 219 -21.37 -9.24 10.41
C TYR A 219 -22.14 -8.86 9.15
N GLY A 220 -22.35 -7.56 8.92
CA GLY A 220 -23.08 -7.05 7.75
C GLY A 220 -24.60 -7.22 7.86
N ILE A 221 -25.29 -6.88 6.77
CA ILE A 221 -26.74 -7.02 6.64
C ILE A 221 -27.05 -8.43 6.14
N LYS A 222 -27.77 -9.20 6.94
CA LYS A 222 -28.22 -10.55 6.59
C LYS A 222 -29.22 -10.49 5.42
N ASN A 223 -29.09 -11.42 4.48
CA ASN A 223 -29.96 -11.54 3.30
C ASN A 223 -29.93 -10.35 2.30
N ALA A 224 -28.94 -9.48 2.36
CA ALA A 224 -28.76 -8.45 1.36
C ALA A 224 -28.31 -9.09 0.03
N ALA A 225 -29.15 -9.00 -1.00
CA ALA A 225 -28.82 -9.46 -2.34
C ALA A 225 -27.89 -8.45 -3.02
N LEU A 226 -26.64 -8.87 -3.31
CA LEU A 226 -25.74 -8.12 -4.18
C LEU A 226 -25.92 -8.58 -5.62
N ALA A 227 -26.02 -7.63 -6.58
CA ALA A 227 -26.06 -7.97 -7.99
C ALA A 227 -24.73 -8.63 -8.40
N SER A 228 -24.76 -9.79 -9.06
CA SER A 228 -23.58 -10.55 -9.46
C SER A 228 -22.64 -9.80 -10.42
N ASN A 229 -23.17 -8.80 -11.14
CA ASN A 229 -22.44 -7.95 -12.06
C ASN A 229 -22.19 -6.53 -11.53
N ALA A 230 -22.42 -6.30 -10.25
CA ALA A 230 -22.22 -4.99 -9.65
C ALA A 230 -20.73 -4.57 -9.74
N LYS A 231 -20.51 -3.33 -10.15
CA LYS A 231 -19.18 -2.71 -10.28
C LYS A 231 -19.08 -1.49 -9.36
N ASP A 232 -17.90 -1.25 -8.86
CA ASP A 232 -17.62 0.01 -8.20
C ASP A 232 -17.10 1.08 -9.19
N ASN A 233 -16.85 2.29 -8.69
CA ASN A 233 -16.36 3.39 -9.52
C ASN A 233 -14.91 3.21 -10.01
N ASP A 234 -14.15 2.28 -9.44
CA ASP A 234 -12.79 1.95 -9.87
C ASP A 234 -12.79 0.94 -11.03
N GLY A 235 -13.97 0.42 -11.40
CA GLY A 235 -14.17 -0.51 -12.50
C GLY A 235 -13.99 -1.98 -12.15
N GLY A 236 -13.75 -2.31 -10.88
CA GLY A 236 -13.73 -3.67 -10.36
C GLY A 236 -15.12 -4.23 -10.09
N PHE A 237 -15.21 -5.54 -9.88
CA PHE A 237 -16.43 -6.19 -9.42
C PHE A 237 -16.48 -6.19 -7.89
N ILE A 238 -17.67 -5.92 -7.35
CA ILE A 238 -17.92 -6.09 -5.93
C ILE A 238 -17.96 -7.57 -5.60
N LYS A 239 -17.07 -8.03 -4.72
CA LYS A 239 -17.02 -9.42 -4.28
C LYS A 239 -17.74 -9.57 -2.94
N ASN A 240 -18.56 -10.60 -2.83
CA ASN A 240 -19.07 -11.13 -1.59
C ASN A 240 -18.90 -12.65 -1.65
N LYS A 241 -17.88 -13.17 -0.97
CA LYS A 241 -17.61 -14.59 -0.94
C LYS A 241 -18.48 -15.23 0.17
N GLU A 242 -19.20 -16.30 -0.17
CA GLU A 242 -19.92 -17.16 0.78
C GLU A 242 -20.92 -16.44 1.71
N GLY A 243 -21.43 -15.27 1.31
CA GLY A 243 -22.36 -14.49 2.13
C GLY A 243 -21.72 -13.83 3.37
N LYS A 244 -20.40 -13.89 3.53
CA LYS A 244 -19.68 -13.18 4.58
C LYS A 244 -19.64 -11.69 4.29
N ALA A 245 -19.88 -10.89 5.32
CA ALA A 245 -19.89 -9.44 5.23
C ALA A 245 -19.49 -8.82 6.59
N GLY A 246 -19.38 -7.51 6.63
CA GLY A 246 -19.08 -6.78 7.85
C GLY A 246 -17.58 -6.70 8.16
N TYR A 247 -17.29 -6.19 9.33
CA TYR A 247 -15.95 -5.89 9.77
C TYR A 247 -15.02 -7.12 9.78
N PHE A 248 -15.49 -8.24 10.36
CA PHE A 248 -14.68 -9.46 10.42
C PHE A 248 -14.40 -10.08 9.05
N ALA A 249 -15.33 -10.00 8.10
CA ALA A 249 -15.09 -10.44 6.73
C ALA A 249 -14.02 -9.59 6.03
N ASN A 250 -13.99 -8.28 6.32
CA ASN A 250 -12.96 -7.37 5.82
C ASN A 250 -11.60 -7.57 6.49
N LEU A 251 -11.52 -8.18 7.67
CA LEU A 251 -10.26 -8.63 8.28
C LEU A 251 -9.82 -10.00 7.75
N GLU A 252 -10.76 -10.87 7.41
CA GLU A 252 -10.46 -12.24 6.99
C GLU A 252 -9.99 -12.35 5.54
N GLU A 253 -10.70 -11.71 4.61
CA GLU A 253 -10.55 -11.97 3.18
C GLU A 253 -9.37 -11.25 2.51
N PRO A 254 -9.18 -9.92 2.65
CA PRO A 254 -8.16 -9.21 1.90
C PRO A 254 -6.75 -9.24 2.51
N PHE A 255 -6.62 -9.75 3.73
CA PHE A 255 -5.31 -9.89 4.38
C PHE A 255 -4.77 -11.31 4.27
N SER A 256 -3.49 -11.42 3.95
CA SER A 256 -2.76 -12.68 4.12
C SER A 256 -2.46 -12.96 5.60
N PRO A 257 -2.03 -14.18 5.96
CA PRO A 257 -1.58 -14.48 7.33
C PRO A 257 -0.44 -13.59 7.80
N ASP A 258 0.43 -13.14 6.89
CA ASP A 258 1.57 -12.24 7.18
C ASP A 258 1.16 -10.78 7.27
N GLY A 259 -0.11 -10.45 7.01
CA GLY A 259 -0.65 -9.09 7.09
C GLY A 259 -0.55 -8.28 5.79
N TYR A 260 -0.12 -8.86 4.68
CA TYR A 260 -0.20 -8.16 3.39
C TYR A 260 -1.66 -7.98 2.97
N TYR A 261 -1.99 -6.79 2.50
CA TYR A 261 -3.33 -6.43 2.02
C TYR A 261 -3.36 -6.46 0.50
N THR A 262 -4.23 -7.28 -0.07
CA THR A 262 -4.24 -7.58 -1.51
C THR A 262 -4.41 -6.37 -2.44
N GLU A 263 -5.02 -5.27 -1.96
CA GLU A 263 -5.14 -4.03 -2.75
C GLU A 263 -3.81 -3.25 -2.86
N GLY A 264 -2.79 -3.61 -2.07
CA GLY A 264 -1.49 -2.96 -2.02
C GLY A 264 -1.34 -1.91 -0.92
N PRO A 265 -0.10 -1.44 -0.64
CA PRO A 265 0.22 -0.65 0.55
C PRO A 265 -0.49 0.70 0.61
N TYR A 266 -0.76 1.35 -0.51
CA TYR A 266 -1.49 2.62 -0.54
C TYR A 266 -2.91 2.49 0.01
N TYR A 267 -3.66 1.45 -0.42
CA TYR A 267 -5.01 1.17 0.05
C TYR A 267 -5.02 0.53 1.42
N GLN A 268 -4.03 -0.30 1.74
CA GLN A 268 -3.82 -0.82 3.10
C GLN A 268 -3.69 0.34 4.08
N ARG A 269 -2.79 1.30 3.83
CA ARG A 269 -2.65 2.52 4.63
C ARG A 269 -4.00 3.21 4.88
N TYR A 270 -4.79 3.41 3.83
CA TYR A 270 -6.07 4.08 3.92
C TYR A 270 -7.11 3.29 4.74
N ALA A 271 -7.12 1.96 4.59
CA ALA A 271 -8.00 1.06 5.33
C ALA A 271 -7.56 0.87 6.80
N MET A 272 -6.28 1.05 7.14
CA MET A 272 -5.79 0.84 8.50
C MET A 272 -6.46 1.73 9.52
N TYR A 273 -6.77 2.98 9.20
CA TYR A 273 -7.41 3.89 10.14
C TYR A 273 -8.76 3.36 10.67
N PRO A 274 -9.77 3.07 9.81
CA PRO A 274 -11.03 2.53 10.30
C PRO A 274 -10.90 1.15 10.95
N PHE A 275 -9.98 0.30 10.46
CA PHE A 275 -9.71 -0.98 11.10
C PHE A 275 -9.23 -0.82 12.53
N LEU A 276 -8.26 0.04 12.76
CA LEU A 276 -7.63 0.20 14.07
C LEU A 276 -8.49 0.98 15.05
N ILE A 277 -9.08 2.09 14.62
CA ILE A 277 -9.95 2.90 15.48
C ILE A 277 -11.14 2.09 15.96
N PHE A 278 -11.76 1.28 15.09
CA PHE A 278 -12.87 0.44 15.52
C PHE A 278 -12.40 -0.77 16.34
N ALA A 279 -11.22 -1.35 16.04
CA ALA A 279 -10.64 -2.41 16.88
C ALA A 279 -10.34 -1.90 18.29
N GLU A 280 -9.75 -0.72 18.42
CA GLU A 280 -9.46 -0.10 19.71
C GLU A 280 -10.73 0.18 20.51
N ALA A 281 -11.73 0.79 19.87
CA ALA A 281 -13.03 1.03 20.49
C ALA A 281 -13.72 -0.27 20.91
N LEU A 282 -13.66 -1.30 20.06
CA LEU A 282 -14.22 -2.62 20.36
C LEU A 282 -13.47 -3.29 21.53
N GLN A 283 -12.14 -3.20 21.57
CA GLN A 283 -11.34 -3.73 22.68
C GLN A 283 -11.66 -3.03 24.01
N ASN A 284 -11.89 -1.71 23.98
CA ASN A 284 -12.20 -0.93 25.18
C ASN A 284 -13.62 -1.17 25.71
N VAL A 285 -14.61 -1.36 24.82
CA VAL A 285 -16.04 -1.46 25.19
C VAL A 285 -16.53 -2.90 25.27
N LYS A 286 -16.03 -3.78 24.41
CA LYS A 286 -16.46 -5.19 24.25
C LYS A 286 -15.25 -6.13 24.10
N PRO A 287 -14.36 -6.21 25.11
CA PRO A 287 -13.09 -6.96 25.02
C PRO A 287 -13.27 -8.46 24.75
N GLU A 288 -14.48 -9.00 24.98
CA GLU A 288 -14.82 -10.40 24.69
C GLU A 288 -14.69 -10.79 23.21
N TYR A 289 -14.66 -9.83 22.29
CA TYR A 289 -14.41 -10.11 20.87
C TYR A 289 -12.94 -10.40 20.54
N GLU A 290 -12.01 -10.11 21.46
CA GLU A 290 -10.55 -10.35 21.30
C GLU A 290 -10.02 -9.94 19.91
N VAL A 291 -10.47 -8.77 19.43
CA VAL A 291 -10.28 -8.31 18.04
C VAL A 291 -8.83 -8.31 17.57
N PHE A 292 -7.87 -7.99 18.46
CA PHE A 292 -6.44 -8.00 18.12
C PHE A 292 -5.83 -9.41 18.02
N LYS A 293 -6.54 -10.44 18.55
CA LYS A 293 -6.15 -11.85 18.41
C LYS A 293 -6.79 -12.53 17.19
N PHE A 294 -7.73 -11.85 16.53
CA PHE A 294 -8.44 -12.41 15.37
C PHE A 294 -7.46 -12.84 14.28
N LYS A 295 -7.70 -14.02 13.68
CA LYS A 295 -6.87 -14.58 12.58
C LYS A 295 -5.37 -14.51 12.87
N ASN A 296 -4.94 -15.02 14.03
CA ASN A 296 -3.53 -14.99 14.47
C ASN A 296 -2.91 -13.59 14.47
N ASN A 297 -3.59 -12.62 15.06
CA ASN A 297 -3.17 -11.23 15.16
C ASN A 297 -3.03 -10.51 13.79
N VAL A 298 -3.83 -10.85 12.80
CA VAL A 298 -3.71 -10.34 11.43
C VAL A 298 -3.64 -8.81 11.38
N LEU A 299 -4.39 -8.13 12.26
CA LEU A 299 -4.40 -6.67 12.31
C LEU A 299 -3.04 -6.09 12.76
N LEU A 300 -2.38 -6.73 13.71
CA LEU A 300 -1.04 -6.34 14.17
C LEU A 300 0.04 -6.72 13.15
N ASN A 301 -0.06 -7.93 12.57
CA ASN A 301 0.83 -8.36 11.48
C ASN A 301 0.75 -7.43 10.28
N SER A 302 -0.44 -6.88 10.00
CA SER A 302 -0.64 -5.97 8.86
C SER A 302 0.10 -4.64 9.01
N ILE A 303 0.37 -4.21 10.23
CA ILE A 303 1.14 -2.99 10.48
C ILE A 303 2.62 -3.25 10.23
N ASP A 304 3.15 -4.39 10.71
CA ASP A 304 4.52 -4.79 10.42
C ASP A 304 4.73 -4.95 8.90
N ALA A 305 3.85 -5.69 8.21
CA ALA A 305 3.90 -5.86 6.76
C ALA A 305 3.88 -4.52 6.02
N LEU A 306 3.03 -3.58 6.45
CA LEU A 306 2.93 -2.26 5.82
C LEU A 306 4.20 -1.42 6.03
N LEU A 307 4.83 -1.50 7.21
CA LEU A 307 6.12 -0.85 7.47
C LEU A 307 7.26 -1.50 6.68
N GLN A 308 7.23 -2.82 6.45
CA GLN A 308 8.16 -3.50 5.54
C GLN A 308 7.98 -3.06 4.08
N LEU A 309 6.78 -2.60 3.67
CA LEU A 309 6.47 -2.13 2.32
C LEU A 309 6.81 -0.65 2.10
N THR A 310 7.79 -0.12 2.83
CA THR A 310 8.30 1.24 2.66
C THR A 310 9.79 1.24 2.29
N ASP A 311 10.21 2.28 1.60
CA ASP A 311 11.61 2.58 1.32
C ASP A 311 12.34 3.19 2.54
N ALA A 312 13.60 3.62 2.36
CA ALA A 312 14.43 4.19 3.40
C ALA A 312 13.83 5.48 4.01
N ASP A 313 13.12 6.26 3.22
CA ASP A 313 12.49 7.52 3.65
C ASP A 313 11.10 7.29 4.27
N GLY A 314 10.61 6.05 4.24
CA GLY A 314 9.31 5.66 4.77
C GLY A 314 8.17 5.86 3.78
N GLU A 315 8.45 6.08 2.50
CA GLU A 315 7.45 6.10 1.44
C GLU A 315 7.04 4.68 1.04
N PHE A 316 5.75 4.47 0.78
CA PHE A 316 5.25 3.17 0.34
C PHE A 316 5.66 2.87 -1.09
N PHE A 317 6.11 1.64 -1.34
CA PHE A 317 6.32 1.17 -2.70
C PHE A 317 5.03 1.32 -3.52
N PRO A 318 5.07 1.88 -4.75
CA PRO A 318 3.89 2.22 -5.54
C PRO A 318 3.26 1.00 -6.22
N ILE A 319 2.99 -0.06 -5.45
CA ILE A 319 2.37 -1.30 -5.92
C ILE A 319 0.88 -1.05 -6.20
N ASN A 320 0.37 -1.60 -7.30
CA ASN A 320 -1.01 -1.45 -7.76
C ASN A 320 -1.35 0.03 -8.05
N ASP A 321 -2.60 0.47 -7.77
CA ASP A 321 -2.98 1.88 -7.83
C ASP A 321 -2.31 2.69 -6.68
N GLY A 322 -1.00 2.50 -6.49
CA GLY A 322 -0.20 3.17 -5.47
C GLY A 322 0.14 4.61 -5.87
N GLN A 323 -0.15 5.57 -4.99
CA GLN A 323 0.26 6.96 -5.18
C GLN A 323 1.64 7.18 -4.58
N LYS A 324 2.59 7.68 -5.39
CA LYS A 324 3.93 8.08 -4.94
C LYS A 324 3.87 9.24 -3.94
N GLY A 325 4.85 9.33 -3.05
CA GLY A 325 4.91 10.34 -2.01
C GLY A 325 4.00 10.08 -0.81
N MET A 326 3.34 8.93 -0.73
CA MET A 326 2.59 8.50 0.45
C MET A 326 3.50 7.67 1.36
N SER A 327 3.45 7.96 2.67
CA SER A 327 4.42 7.44 3.61
C SER A 327 3.83 7.10 4.98
N TYR A 328 4.62 6.52 5.84
CA TYR A 328 4.23 6.27 7.23
C TYR A 328 4.11 7.54 8.08
N TYR A 329 4.43 8.73 7.55
CA TYR A 329 4.16 10.02 8.22
C TYR A 329 2.67 10.43 8.14
N SER A 330 1.86 9.68 7.41
CA SER A 330 0.42 9.93 7.33
C SER A 330 -0.26 9.68 8.68
N ARG A 331 -1.39 10.36 8.88
CA ARG A 331 -2.17 10.20 10.12
C ARG A 331 -2.57 8.75 10.39
N GLU A 332 -2.93 8.04 9.35
CA GLU A 332 -3.34 6.64 9.43
C GLU A 332 -2.23 5.77 10.02
N LEU A 333 -0.97 6.05 9.67
CA LEU A 333 0.18 5.31 10.18
C LEU A 333 0.65 5.78 11.56
N VAL A 334 0.43 7.05 11.93
CA VAL A 334 0.63 7.48 13.32
C VAL A 334 -0.30 6.69 14.23
N THR A 335 -1.60 6.63 13.91
CA THR A 335 -2.56 5.81 14.64
C THR A 335 -2.18 4.32 14.64
N ALA A 336 -1.73 3.78 13.50
CA ALA A 336 -1.35 2.38 13.38
C ALA A 336 -0.16 2.02 14.30
N VAL A 337 0.86 2.86 14.33
CA VAL A 337 2.05 2.65 15.16
C VAL A 337 1.69 2.71 16.64
N ASP A 338 0.89 3.71 17.05
CA ASP A 338 0.50 3.89 18.45
C ASP A 338 -0.36 2.72 18.94
N VAL A 339 -1.39 2.34 18.19
CA VAL A 339 -2.29 1.21 18.52
C VAL A 339 -1.52 -0.12 18.51
N ALA A 340 -0.66 -0.35 17.51
CA ALA A 340 0.16 -1.57 17.46
C ALA A 340 1.13 -1.66 18.64
N TYR A 341 1.71 -0.55 19.07
CA TYR A 341 2.53 -0.53 20.27
C TYR A 341 1.71 -0.87 21.53
N ALA A 342 0.59 -0.20 21.73
CA ALA A 342 -0.24 -0.35 22.93
C ALA A 342 -0.87 -1.74 23.07
N TYR A 343 -1.35 -2.33 21.96
CA TYR A 343 -2.10 -3.59 21.96
C TYR A 343 -1.31 -4.79 21.40
N GLY A 344 -0.13 -4.56 20.80
CA GLY A 344 0.71 -5.57 20.14
C GLY A 344 1.91 -6.06 20.96
N GLY A 345 1.89 -5.93 22.29
CA GLY A 345 2.96 -6.44 23.16
C GLY A 345 4.17 -5.52 23.27
N ASN A 346 4.03 -4.22 23.04
CA ASN A 346 5.03 -3.17 23.24
C ASN A 346 6.30 -3.38 22.40
N ASN A 347 6.16 -3.65 21.11
CA ASN A 347 7.30 -3.75 20.20
C ASN A 347 8.09 -2.43 20.14
N SER A 348 9.28 -2.43 20.75
CA SER A 348 10.13 -1.24 20.86
C SER A 348 10.62 -0.67 19.53
N GLY A 349 10.64 -1.48 18.46
CA GLY A 349 10.95 -1.03 17.10
C GLY A 349 9.94 0.00 16.57
N LEU A 350 8.66 -0.10 16.95
CA LEU A 350 7.62 0.86 16.57
C LEU A 350 7.88 2.26 17.15
N LEU A 351 8.54 2.33 18.31
CA LEU A 351 8.88 3.62 18.94
C LEU A 351 9.85 4.44 18.07
N SER A 352 10.79 3.78 17.37
CA SER A 352 11.69 4.49 16.43
C SER A 352 10.95 5.06 15.22
N ILE A 353 9.86 4.42 14.80
CA ILE A 353 8.98 4.96 13.75
C ILE A 353 8.22 6.17 14.29
N ALA A 354 7.65 6.08 15.49
CA ALA A 354 6.97 7.21 16.15
C ALA A 354 7.89 8.41 16.36
N GLU A 355 9.16 8.18 16.75
CA GLU A 355 10.18 9.22 16.82
C GLU A 355 10.43 9.90 15.47
N LYS A 356 10.50 9.14 14.37
CA LYS A 356 10.61 9.70 13.02
C LYS A 356 9.36 10.49 12.61
N GLN A 357 8.18 9.98 12.96
CA GLN A 357 6.89 10.65 12.69
C GLN A 357 6.75 11.99 13.43
N GLN A 358 7.44 12.17 14.58
CA GLN A 358 7.35 13.37 15.42
C GLN A 358 5.93 13.71 15.85
N LYS A 359 5.08 12.70 16.01
CA LYS A 359 3.67 12.80 16.37
C LYS A 359 3.21 11.53 17.06
N VAL A 360 2.25 11.69 17.99
CA VAL A 360 1.43 10.60 18.53
C VAL A 360 -0.04 11.01 18.50
N THR A 361 -0.94 10.04 18.60
CA THR A 361 -2.36 10.27 18.81
C THR A 361 -2.61 10.88 20.19
N LEU A 362 -3.73 11.60 20.34
CA LEU A 362 -4.11 12.21 21.63
C LEU A 362 -5.13 11.33 22.37
N ASP A 363 -4.73 10.09 22.59
CA ASP A 363 -5.53 9.03 23.19
C ASP A 363 -4.66 8.13 24.08
N ASP A 364 -5.23 7.04 24.58
CA ASP A 364 -4.56 6.10 25.48
C ASP A 364 -3.35 5.44 24.80
N ALA A 365 -3.44 5.13 23.51
CA ALA A 365 -2.36 4.50 22.76
C ALA A 365 -1.17 5.46 22.53
N GLY A 366 -1.44 6.70 22.11
CA GLY A 366 -0.42 7.72 21.94
C GLY A 366 0.27 8.12 23.25
N LEU A 367 -0.46 8.10 24.37
CA LEU A 367 0.15 8.27 25.69
C LEU A 367 1.14 7.15 26.00
N ALA A 368 0.78 5.90 25.74
CA ALA A 368 1.65 4.75 25.99
C ALA A 368 2.97 4.85 25.19
N VAL A 369 2.89 5.25 23.91
CA VAL A 369 4.07 5.49 23.06
C VAL A 369 4.94 6.62 23.62
N ALA A 370 4.34 7.76 23.97
CA ALA A 370 5.08 8.92 24.48
C ALA A 370 5.80 8.63 25.80
N LEU A 371 5.16 7.87 26.70
CA LEU A 371 5.76 7.39 27.95
C LEU A 371 6.97 6.48 27.68
N ALA A 372 6.81 5.52 26.76
CA ALA A 372 7.88 4.58 26.44
C ALA A 372 9.09 5.24 25.77
N ILE A 373 8.85 6.21 24.88
CA ILE A 373 9.92 7.02 24.26
C ILE A 373 10.66 7.82 25.35
N LYS A 374 9.93 8.49 26.25
CA LYS A 374 10.54 9.22 27.38
C LYS A 374 11.41 8.31 28.24
N ASP A 375 10.99 7.07 28.45
CA ASP A 375 11.73 6.07 29.23
C ASP A 375 12.95 5.48 28.45
N GLY A 376 13.22 5.94 27.23
CA GLY A 376 14.34 5.48 26.40
C GLY A 376 14.21 4.03 25.91
N LYS A 377 12.98 3.52 25.70
CA LYS A 377 12.71 2.14 25.28
C LYS A 377 12.79 1.93 23.78
N ALA A 378 12.96 3.00 22.98
CA ALA A 378 13.00 2.91 21.52
C ALA A 378 14.21 2.08 21.04
N THR A 379 13.95 1.17 20.10
CA THR A 379 14.97 0.44 19.33
C THR A 379 14.71 0.64 17.85
N LEU A 380 15.72 0.41 17.01
CA LEU A 380 15.53 0.54 15.56
C LEU A 380 14.50 -0.48 15.05
N PHE A 381 13.58 -0.03 14.20
CA PHE A 381 12.66 -0.94 13.52
C PHE A 381 13.44 -1.83 12.53
N ASP A 382 13.25 -3.15 12.65
CA ASP A 382 13.96 -4.15 11.84
C ASP A 382 13.36 -4.25 10.43
N LYS A 383 13.87 -3.44 9.49
CA LYS A 383 13.57 -3.61 8.07
C LYS A 383 14.48 -4.68 7.49
N LYS A 384 13.89 -5.74 6.96
CA LYS A 384 14.61 -6.93 6.48
C LYS A 384 14.16 -7.37 5.10
N SER A 385 14.94 -8.25 4.49
CA SER A 385 14.48 -9.03 3.34
C SER A 385 13.36 -9.94 3.77
N VAL A 386 12.20 -9.85 3.10
CA VAL A 386 10.98 -10.55 3.47
C VAL A 386 10.18 -10.94 2.23
N ASN A 387 9.50 -12.05 2.33
CA ASN A 387 8.51 -12.48 1.37
C ASN A 387 7.13 -12.43 2.03
N LEU A 388 6.29 -11.48 1.60
CA LEU A 388 4.92 -11.32 2.06
C LEU A 388 3.99 -12.07 1.10
N SER A 389 3.26 -13.03 1.61
CA SER A 389 2.28 -13.80 0.82
C SER A 389 1.02 -12.98 0.52
N ASP A 390 0.24 -13.35 -0.50
CA ASP A 390 -1.05 -12.76 -0.82
C ASP A 390 -2.19 -13.79 -0.73
N GLY A 391 -3.42 -13.31 -0.65
CA GLY A 391 -4.62 -14.12 -0.44
C GLY A 391 -4.87 -14.48 1.01
N SER A 392 -6.12 -14.78 1.34
CA SER A 392 -6.56 -15.01 2.74
C SER A 392 -5.87 -16.19 3.43
N LYS A 393 -5.30 -17.11 2.66
CA LYS A 393 -4.52 -18.28 3.13
C LYS A 393 -3.02 -18.13 2.89
N GLY A 394 -2.58 -17.06 2.22
CA GLY A 394 -1.19 -16.87 1.83
C GLY A 394 -0.74 -17.73 0.64
N ASP A 395 -1.67 -18.18 -0.19
CA ASP A 395 -1.44 -19.10 -1.31
C ASP A 395 -1.73 -18.47 -2.69
N GLU A 396 -1.91 -17.15 -2.76
CA GLU A 396 -2.21 -16.41 -4.00
C GLU A 396 -1.02 -15.55 -4.49
N GLY A 397 0.20 -16.08 -4.39
CA GLY A 397 1.41 -15.35 -4.75
C GLY A 397 1.91 -14.43 -3.62
N GLY A 398 2.55 -13.31 -3.97
CA GLY A 398 3.06 -12.41 -2.95
C GLY A 398 3.89 -11.23 -3.46
N VAL A 399 4.55 -10.57 -2.52
CA VAL A 399 5.54 -9.51 -2.76
C VAL A 399 6.82 -9.85 -2.00
N GLY A 400 7.91 -10.03 -2.74
CA GLY A 400 9.21 -10.26 -2.14
C GLY A 400 10.04 -8.98 -2.10
N ILE A 401 10.72 -8.76 -1.00
CA ILE A 401 11.61 -7.62 -0.79
C ILE A 401 12.98 -8.15 -0.45
N LEU A 402 13.98 -7.80 -1.25
CA LEU A 402 15.39 -8.07 -0.94
C LEU A 402 16.06 -6.75 -0.57
N ARG A 403 16.67 -6.70 0.62
CA ARG A 403 17.38 -5.53 1.15
C ARG A 403 18.84 -5.84 1.39
N TYR A 404 19.69 -4.90 1.02
CA TYR A 404 21.11 -4.94 1.33
C TYR A 404 21.51 -3.69 2.14
N GLY A 405 22.32 -3.89 3.19
CA GLY A 405 22.74 -2.83 4.08
C GLY A 405 21.55 -2.22 4.85
N GLU A 406 21.74 -1.02 5.35
CA GLU A 406 20.64 -0.21 5.91
C GLU A 406 19.86 0.46 4.77
N GLU A 407 19.21 -0.37 3.90
CA GLU A 407 18.50 0.06 2.69
C GLU A 407 19.39 0.76 1.64
N ASP A 408 20.68 0.42 1.60
CA ASP A 408 21.57 0.87 0.52
C ASP A 408 21.07 0.42 -0.85
N LEU A 409 20.44 -0.76 -0.93
CA LEU A 409 19.74 -1.26 -2.10
C LEU A 409 18.50 -2.05 -1.67
N THR A 410 17.34 -1.74 -2.26
CA THR A 410 16.09 -2.45 -2.04
C THR A 410 15.47 -2.85 -3.37
N LEU A 411 15.23 -4.14 -3.55
CA LEU A 411 14.52 -4.70 -4.69
C LEU A 411 13.15 -5.19 -4.23
N VAL A 412 12.10 -4.75 -4.94
CA VAL A 412 10.71 -5.15 -4.68
C VAL A 412 10.19 -5.95 -5.86
N PHE A 413 9.85 -7.22 -5.64
CA PHE A 413 9.38 -8.16 -6.66
C PHE A 413 7.92 -8.52 -6.44
N LYS A 414 7.07 -8.19 -7.40
CA LYS A 414 5.64 -8.44 -7.34
C LYS A 414 5.24 -9.68 -8.16
N TYR A 415 4.68 -10.68 -7.49
CA TYR A 415 4.09 -11.88 -8.08
C TYR A 415 2.75 -12.22 -7.41
N ALA A 416 2.10 -11.23 -6.83
CA ALA A 416 0.85 -11.27 -6.07
C ALA A 416 -0.39 -11.59 -6.93
N ALA A 417 -1.55 -11.76 -6.30
CA ALA A 417 -2.86 -11.82 -6.93
C ALA A 417 -3.20 -10.54 -7.72
N GLN A 418 -4.43 -10.44 -8.27
CA GLN A 418 -4.82 -9.28 -9.09
C GLN A 418 -5.06 -7.98 -8.28
N GLY A 419 -5.17 -8.05 -6.93
CA GLY A 419 -5.33 -6.87 -6.09
C GLY A 419 -6.72 -6.24 -6.11
N LEU A 420 -7.77 -7.04 -6.14
CA LEU A 420 -9.16 -6.63 -6.26
C LEU A 420 -9.34 -5.67 -7.47
N SER A 421 -9.99 -4.53 -7.29
CA SER A 421 -10.19 -3.55 -8.36
C SER A 421 -8.98 -2.63 -8.62
N HIS A 422 -7.99 -2.65 -7.71
CA HIS A 422 -6.82 -1.76 -7.76
C HIS A 422 -5.58 -2.39 -8.40
N GLY A 423 -5.63 -3.69 -8.69
CA GLY A 423 -4.50 -4.41 -9.27
C GLY A 423 -4.18 -4.02 -10.71
N HIS A 424 -2.92 -4.26 -11.08
CA HIS A 424 -2.38 -4.05 -12.41
C HIS A 424 -2.08 -5.40 -13.10
N TYR A 425 -1.87 -5.37 -14.41
CA TYR A 425 -1.47 -6.54 -15.20
C TYR A 425 0.05 -6.64 -15.26
N ASP A 426 0.69 -6.88 -14.11
CA ASP A 426 2.11 -6.68 -13.87
C ASP A 426 2.80 -7.89 -13.20
N LYS A 427 2.35 -9.10 -13.55
CA LYS A 427 2.93 -10.33 -12.99
C LYS A 427 4.43 -10.38 -13.23
N LEU A 428 5.17 -10.79 -12.19
CA LEU A 428 6.63 -10.88 -12.18
C LEU A 428 7.34 -9.54 -12.48
N SER A 429 6.73 -8.40 -12.15
CA SER A 429 7.40 -7.10 -12.23
C SER A 429 8.27 -6.83 -11.01
N PHE A 430 9.27 -5.96 -11.16
CA PHE A 430 10.04 -5.49 -10.03
C PHE A 430 10.35 -3.99 -10.14
N SER A 431 10.62 -3.37 -9.00
CA SER A 431 11.20 -2.05 -8.88
C SER A 431 12.47 -2.09 -8.03
N LEU A 432 13.35 -1.10 -8.22
CA LEU A 432 14.66 -1.03 -7.58
C LEU A 432 14.85 0.35 -6.97
N PHE A 433 15.29 0.38 -5.72
CA PHE A 433 15.54 1.59 -4.95
C PHE A 433 16.98 1.57 -4.41
N GLU A 434 17.61 2.74 -4.36
CA GLU A 434 18.89 2.96 -3.68
C GLU A 434 18.73 4.13 -2.70
N LYS A 435 18.78 3.86 -1.39
CA LYS A 435 18.60 4.85 -0.31
C LYS A 435 17.33 5.69 -0.45
N GLY A 436 16.20 5.05 -0.72
CA GLY A 436 14.90 5.71 -0.92
C GLY A 436 14.64 6.23 -2.33
N GLU A 437 15.67 6.44 -3.15
CA GLU A 437 15.51 6.91 -4.53
C GLU A 437 15.19 5.76 -5.48
N GLU A 438 14.15 5.89 -6.31
CA GLU A 438 13.83 4.90 -7.35
C GLU A 438 14.91 4.91 -8.45
N VAL A 439 15.49 3.74 -8.69
CA VAL A 439 16.45 3.48 -9.81
C VAL A 439 15.70 2.92 -11.01
N LEU A 440 14.87 1.92 -10.77
CA LEU A 440 13.90 1.39 -11.74
C LEU A 440 12.51 1.46 -11.11
N GLN A 441 11.63 2.22 -11.74
CA GLN A 441 10.35 2.56 -11.15
C GLN A 441 9.24 1.56 -11.44
N ASP A 442 8.26 1.50 -10.55
CA ASP A 442 6.87 1.20 -10.89
C ASP A 442 6.12 2.52 -11.11
N TYR A 443 5.26 2.58 -12.13
CA TYR A 443 4.53 3.80 -12.44
C TYR A 443 3.52 4.16 -11.33
N GLY A 444 2.95 3.16 -10.67
CA GLY A 444 1.85 3.34 -9.73
C GLY A 444 0.56 3.75 -10.48
N LEU A 445 -0.12 4.78 -10.01
CA LEU A 445 -1.41 5.20 -10.55
C LEU A 445 -1.35 6.48 -11.41
N ALA A 446 -2.35 6.66 -12.29
CA ALA A 446 -2.63 7.91 -13.00
C ALA A 446 -3.92 8.55 -12.46
N ARG A 447 -3.77 9.49 -11.50
CA ARG A 447 -4.87 10.11 -10.78
C ARG A 447 -4.46 11.50 -10.26
N TYR A 448 -5.41 12.43 -10.26
CA TYR A 448 -5.26 13.68 -9.52
C TYR A 448 -6.17 13.68 -8.30
N VAL A 449 -5.58 13.74 -7.10
CA VAL A 449 -6.30 13.73 -5.83
C VAL A 449 -6.64 15.16 -5.43
N ASN A 450 -7.90 15.39 -5.01
CA ASN A 450 -8.39 16.69 -4.54
C ASN A 450 -8.25 17.85 -5.57
N VAL A 451 -8.22 17.51 -6.87
CA VAL A 451 -8.22 18.48 -7.97
C VAL A 451 -9.53 18.33 -8.74
N GLU A 452 -10.50 19.19 -8.47
CA GLU A 452 -11.88 19.05 -9.01
C GLU A 452 -11.90 19.09 -10.53
N GLN A 453 -11.08 19.95 -11.17
CA GLN A 453 -10.97 20.08 -12.63
C GLN A 453 -10.53 18.78 -13.31
N LYS A 454 -9.80 17.91 -12.59
CA LYS A 454 -9.37 16.59 -13.05
C LYS A 454 -10.32 15.47 -12.56
N GLY A 455 -11.54 15.82 -12.17
CA GLY A 455 -12.54 14.87 -11.69
C GLY A 455 -12.44 14.54 -10.20
N GLY A 456 -11.79 15.37 -9.38
CA GLY A 456 -11.83 15.36 -7.92
C GLY A 456 -11.61 13.99 -7.29
N GLY A 457 -10.39 13.48 -7.27
CA GLY A 457 -10.06 12.19 -6.69
C GLY A 457 -10.48 10.98 -7.53
N ASN A 458 -10.95 11.17 -8.77
CA ASN A 458 -11.21 10.10 -9.71
C ASN A 458 -9.94 9.74 -10.50
N TYR A 459 -9.88 8.48 -10.97
CA TYR A 459 -8.81 8.07 -11.88
C TYR A 459 -8.95 8.76 -13.23
N LEU A 460 -7.82 9.14 -13.81
CA LEU A 460 -7.75 9.55 -15.21
C LEU A 460 -7.96 8.31 -16.10
N LYS A 461 -8.37 8.54 -17.36
CA LYS A 461 -8.50 7.43 -18.33
C LYS A 461 -7.19 6.69 -18.53
N GLU A 462 -6.05 7.40 -18.37
CA GLU A 462 -4.69 6.88 -18.49
C GLU A 462 -4.36 5.88 -17.37
N ASN A 463 -5.10 5.85 -16.25
CA ASN A 463 -4.95 4.77 -15.28
C ASN A 463 -5.27 3.39 -15.89
N LYS A 464 -6.31 3.32 -16.71
CA LYS A 464 -6.69 2.08 -17.42
C LYS A 464 -5.89 1.86 -18.69
N THR A 465 -5.58 2.92 -19.45
CA THR A 465 -4.95 2.79 -20.76
C THR A 465 -3.43 2.79 -20.73
N TRP A 466 -2.81 3.15 -19.58
CA TRP A 466 -1.39 3.12 -19.33
C TRP A 466 -1.05 2.41 -18.02
N ALA A 467 -1.30 3.02 -16.86
CA ALA A 467 -0.74 2.58 -15.58
C ALA A 467 -1.05 1.12 -15.23
N LYS A 468 -2.25 0.61 -15.58
CA LYS A 468 -2.62 -0.80 -15.37
C LYS A 468 -2.12 -1.76 -16.44
N GLN A 469 -1.58 -1.27 -17.54
CA GLN A 469 -1.15 -2.12 -18.66
C GLN A 469 0.23 -2.72 -18.39
N THR A 470 0.46 -3.94 -18.84
CA THR A 470 1.71 -4.67 -18.59
C THR A 470 2.95 -3.91 -19.05
N ILE A 471 2.85 -3.21 -20.19
CA ILE A 471 3.97 -2.43 -20.72
C ILE A 471 4.37 -1.24 -19.83
N ALA A 472 3.56 -0.84 -18.86
CA ALA A 472 3.92 0.20 -17.89
C ALA A 472 4.81 -0.30 -16.73
N HIS A 473 5.17 -1.58 -16.71
CA HIS A 473 5.90 -2.24 -15.63
C HIS A 473 7.14 -2.95 -16.14
N ASN A 474 8.15 -3.13 -15.27
CA ASN A 474 9.39 -3.84 -15.60
C ASN A 474 9.16 -5.36 -15.63
N THR A 475 8.38 -5.85 -16.58
CA THR A 475 8.07 -7.26 -16.81
C THR A 475 7.92 -7.57 -18.30
N VAL A 476 7.81 -8.84 -18.67
CA VAL A 476 7.73 -9.25 -20.08
C VAL A 476 6.33 -9.08 -20.65
N ILE A 477 6.25 -8.52 -21.85
CA ILE A 477 5.03 -8.41 -22.65
C ILE A 477 5.17 -9.30 -23.89
N GLN A 478 4.12 -10.06 -24.21
CA GLN A 478 4.03 -10.87 -25.42
C GLN A 478 3.11 -10.22 -26.46
N ASP A 479 3.60 -10.07 -27.71
CA ASP A 479 2.84 -9.60 -28.89
C ASP A 479 2.08 -8.28 -28.65
N GLU A 480 2.65 -7.38 -27.83
CA GLU A 480 2.05 -6.10 -27.44
C GLU A 480 0.67 -6.23 -26.76
N ILE A 481 0.43 -7.37 -26.09
CA ILE A 481 -0.81 -7.67 -25.38
C ILE A 481 -0.52 -7.69 -23.87
N SER A 482 -1.37 -7.04 -23.09
CA SER A 482 -1.24 -7.09 -21.62
C SER A 482 -1.57 -8.49 -21.08
N HIS A 483 -0.98 -8.86 -19.95
CA HIS A 483 -1.30 -10.07 -19.20
C HIS A 483 -2.82 -10.22 -19.08
N PHE A 484 -3.31 -11.44 -19.25
CA PHE A 484 -4.75 -11.74 -19.18
C PHE A 484 -5.59 -10.91 -20.15
N GLN A 485 -4.99 -10.45 -21.28
CA GLN A 485 -5.62 -9.56 -22.28
C GLN A 485 -6.11 -8.22 -21.71
N GLY A 486 -5.55 -7.77 -20.58
CA GLY A 486 -6.02 -6.58 -19.86
C GLY A 486 -7.44 -6.72 -19.29
N LYS A 487 -7.89 -7.96 -19.00
CA LYS A 487 -9.25 -8.24 -18.50
C LYS A 487 -9.21 -8.69 -17.05
N TYR A 488 -9.86 -7.91 -16.19
CA TYR A 488 -9.97 -8.21 -14.77
C TYR A 488 -10.62 -9.58 -14.50
N GLU A 489 -11.65 -9.94 -15.25
CA GLU A 489 -12.40 -11.20 -15.12
C GLU A 489 -11.52 -12.44 -15.36
N ILE A 490 -10.43 -12.29 -16.11
CA ILE A 490 -9.44 -13.34 -16.32
C ILE A 490 -8.37 -13.25 -15.22
N GLY A 491 -7.73 -12.09 -15.08
CA GLY A 491 -6.62 -11.90 -14.15
C GLY A 491 -6.98 -12.21 -12.70
N SER A 492 -8.21 -11.87 -12.27
CA SER A 492 -8.67 -12.12 -10.89
C SER A 492 -8.83 -13.59 -10.50
N LYS A 493 -8.68 -14.52 -11.46
CA LYS A 493 -8.76 -15.98 -11.22
C LYS A 493 -7.39 -16.63 -11.13
N HIS A 494 -6.33 -15.86 -11.34
CA HIS A 494 -4.97 -16.37 -11.43
C HIS A 494 -4.01 -15.54 -10.60
N HIS A 495 -3.01 -16.19 -10.08
CA HIS A 495 -1.87 -15.61 -9.37
C HIS A 495 -0.60 -16.30 -9.82
N SER A 496 0.55 -15.66 -9.62
CA SER A 496 1.84 -16.30 -9.82
C SER A 496 2.20 -17.16 -8.61
N GLU A 497 3.19 -18.02 -8.75
CA GLU A 497 3.63 -18.96 -7.72
C GLU A 497 5.07 -18.64 -7.29
N LEU A 498 5.31 -18.58 -5.98
CA LEU A 498 6.68 -18.55 -5.46
C LEU A 498 7.41 -19.82 -5.90
N HIS A 499 8.58 -19.66 -6.49
CA HIS A 499 9.46 -20.79 -6.78
C HIS A 499 10.41 -21.03 -5.60
N PHE A 500 11.15 -20.01 -5.19
CA PHE A 500 11.91 -20.00 -3.93
C PHE A 500 12.22 -18.56 -3.47
N PHE A 501 12.50 -18.43 -2.18
CA PHE A 501 13.02 -17.21 -1.54
C PHE A 501 14.20 -17.62 -0.66
N ASN A 502 15.34 -16.97 -0.83
CA ASN A 502 16.52 -17.19 -0.01
C ASN A 502 17.20 -15.86 0.30
N ALA A 503 17.20 -15.46 1.54
CA ALA A 503 17.84 -14.26 2.07
C ALA A 503 18.74 -14.56 3.29
N ASP A 504 19.07 -15.84 3.51
CA ASP A 504 19.89 -16.28 4.66
C ASP A 504 21.35 -15.83 4.55
N ASN A 505 21.83 -15.60 3.31
CA ASN A 505 23.15 -15.07 3.05
C ASN A 505 23.04 -13.61 2.61
N SER A 506 23.58 -12.69 3.41
CA SER A 506 23.58 -11.24 3.13
C SER A 506 24.31 -10.87 1.85
N ASP A 507 25.29 -11.66 1.40
CA ASP A 507 26.07 -11.38 0.20
C ASP A 507 25.37 -11.82 -1.09
N VAL A 508 24.46 -12.81 -1.00
CA VAL A 508 23.71 -13.32 -2.14
C VAL A 508 22.30 -13.67 -1.72
N GLN A 509 21.37 -12.80 -2.07
CA GLN A 509 19.95 -12.99 -1.77
C GLN A 509 19.19 -13.19 -3.08
N LEU A 510 18.27 -14.15 -3.12
CA LEU A 510 17.50 -14.46 -4.31
C LEU A 510 16.00 -14.62 -4.02
N ILE A 511 15.21 -14.24 -5.02
CA ILE A 511 13.81 -14.59 -5.10
C ILE A 511 13.45 -15.06 -6.51
N SER A 512 12.60 -16.04 -6.60
CA SER A 512 12.19 -16.65 -7.87
C SER A 512 10.69 -16.95 -7.84
N ALA A 513 9.97 -16.61 -8.93
CA ALA A 513 8.55 -16.90 -9.07
C ALA A 513 8.18 -17.25 -10.52
N LYS A 514 7.05 -17.94 -10.68
CA LYS A 514 6.52 -18.41 -11.97
C LYS A 514 5.13 -17.88 -12.24
N GLU A 515 4.85 -17.64 -13.52
CA GLU A 515 3.53 -17.29 -14.02
C GLU A 515 3.22 -18.13 -15.29
N ASN A 516 2.15 -18.89 -15.23
CA ASN A 516 1.81 -19.85 -16.29
C ASN A 516 0.48 -19.53 -16.98
N ASN A 517 -0.23 -18.46 -16.58
CA ASN A 517 -1.58 -18.16 -17.03
C ASN A 517 -1.71 -16.79 -17.71
N ALA A 518 -0.69 -15.92 -17.59
CA ALA A 518 -0.74 -14.56 -18.12
C ALA A 518 -0.93 -14.54 -19.66
N TYR A 519 -0.34 -15.50 -20.35
CA TYR A 519 -0.46 -15.70 -21.80
C TYR A 519 -0.77 -17.16 -22.11
N PRO A 520 -1.81 -17.45 -22.92
CA PRO A 520 -2.11 -18.81 -23.35
C PRO A 520 -0.91 -19.45 -24.08
N GLY A 521 -0.50 -20.66 -23.66
CA GLY A 521 0.61 -21.41 -24.26
C GLY A 521 2.00 -20.91 -23.92
N SER A 522 2.13 -19.91 -23.05
CA SER A 522 3.44 -19.40 -22.57
C SER A 522 3.60 -19.55 -21.08
N LYS A 523 4.84 -19.85 -20.65
CA LYS A 523 5.24 -19.96 -19.25
C LYS A 523 6.38 -19.00 -18.97
N MET A 524 6.29 -18.28 -17.89
CA MET A 524 7.25 -17.30 -17.45
C MET A 524 7.87 -17.70 -16.11
N HIS A 525 9.18 -17.54 -15.98
CA HIS A 525 9.91 -17.80 -14.76
C HIS A 525 10.98 -16.72 -14.57
N ARG A 526 10.86 -15.92 -13.51
CA ARG A 526 11.83 -14.87 -13.20
C ARG A 526 12.54 -15.16 -11.89
N THR A 527 13.85 -15.01 -11.92
CA THR A 527 14.72 -15.06 -10.75
C THR A 527 15.48 -13.76 -10.64
N LEU A 528 15.38 -13.11 -9.50
CA LEU A 528 16.09 -11.89 -9.17
C LEU A 528 17.08 -12.15 -8.05
N ALA A 529 18.30 -11.66 -8.18
CA ALA A 529 19.32 -11.76 -7.15
C ALA A 529 19.92 -10.40 -6.83
N VAL A 530 20.10 -10.11 -5.54
CA VAL A 530 20.95 -9.02 -5.05
C VAL A 530 22.28 -9.63 -4.64
N VAL A 531 23.36 -9.19 -5.25
CA VAL A 531 24.70 -9.79 -5.07
C VAL A 531 25.67 -8.73 -4.58
N LYS A 532 26.28 -8.99 -3.43
CA LYS A 532 27.46 -8.28 -2.96
C LYS A 532 28.70 -9.04 -3.36
N ASP A 533 29.61 -8.37 -3.99
CA ASP A 533 30.92 -8.91 -4.37
C ASP A 533 32.00 -7.84 -4.06
N GLU A 534 33.10 -8.25 -3.47
CA GLU A 534 34.19 -7.37 -3.05
C GLU A 534 34.82 -6.56 -4.20
N LYS A 535 34.66 -7.03 -5.44
CA LYS A 535 35.14 -6.36 -6.67
C LYS A 535 34.30 -5.16 -7.06
N TYR A 536 33.10 -5.01 -6.48
CA TYR A 536 32.16 -3.92 -6.78
C TYR A 536 32.01 -3.02 -5.57
N THR A 537 31.96 -1.74 -5.79
CA THR A 537 31.76 -0.75 -4.70
C THR A 537 30.36 -0.84 -4.09
N LYS A 538 29.39 -1.33 -4.87
CA LYS A 538 27.98 -1.48 -4.50
C LYS A 538 27.51 -2.89 -4.87
N PRO A 539 26.45 -3.42 -4.23
CA PRO A 539 25.79 -4.62 -4.72
C PRO A 539 25.19 -4.36 -6.10
N TYR A 540 25.11 -5.41 -6.91
CA TYR A 540 24.41 -5.38 -8.19
C TYR A 540 23.20 -6.30 -8.17
N VAL A 541 22.26 -6.05 -9.09
CA VAL A 541 21.10 -6.91 -9.29
C VAL A 541 21.32 -7.77 -10.53
N LEU A 542 21.06 -9.07 -10.42
CA LEU A 542 20.99 -10.00 -11.55
C LEU A 542 19.53 -10.37 -11.77
N ASP A 543 19.02 -10.08 -12.96
CA ASP A 543 17.68 -10.39 -13.42
C ASP A 543 17.74 -11.47 -14.49
N VAL A 544 17.13 -12.62 -14.22
CA VAL A 544 17.05 -13.76 -15.16
C VAL A 544 15.59 -14.07 -15.41
N PHE A 545 15.09 -13.74 -16.60
CA PHE A 545 13.72 -13.96 -17.00
C PHE A 545 13.62 -14.97 -18.14
N ARG A 546 13.21 -16.18 -17.82
CA ARG A 546 13.04 -17.31 -18.72
C ARG A 546 11.61 -17.37 -19.23
N ILE A 547 11.42 -17.50 -20.54
CA ILE A 547 10.12 -17.68 -21.18
C ILE A 547 10.17 -18.91 -22.10
N THR A 548 9.14 -19.72 -22.05
CA THR A 548 8.89 -20.81 -23.01
C THR A 548 7.48 -20.70 -23.54
N SER A 549 7.29 -20.93 -24.83
CA SER A 549 5.97 -20.86 -25.48
C SER A 549 5.79 -21.96 -26.52
N ASP A 550 4.54 -22.30 -26.82
CA ASP A 550 4.18 -23.32 -27.81
C ASP A 550 4.43 -22.83 -29.26
N GLN A 551 4.35 -21.52 -29.49
CA GLN A 551 4.56 -20.87 -30.78
C GLN A 551 5.59 -19.74 -30.67
N PRO A 552 6.21 -19.31 -31.80
CA PRO A 552 7.06 -18.15 -31.81
C PRO A 552 6.26 -16.86 -31.56
N HIS A 553 6.79 -15.97 -30.72
CA HIS A 553 6.19 -14.69 -30.36
C HIS A 553 7.21 -13.56 -30.36
N GLN A 554 6.73 -12.32 -30.28
CA GLN A 554 7.51 -11.16 -29.89
C GLN A 554 7.45 -11.02 -28.39
N PHE A 555 8.59 -10.76 -27.76
CA PHE A 555 8.69 -10.44 -26.32
C PHE A 555 9.41 -9.11 -26.12
N ASP A 556 8.79 -8.22 -25.36
CA ASP A 556 9.34 -6.95 -24.93
C ASP A 556 9.66 -6.99 -23.42
N LEU A 557 10.84 -6.56 -23.02
CA LEU A 557 11.20 -6.40 -21.60
C LEU A 557 11.62 -4.94 -21.37
N PRO A 558 10.75 -4.10 -20.79
CA PRO A 558 11.07 -2.73 -20.46
C PRO A 558 11.78 -2.61 -19.11
N TYR A 559 12.58 -1.53 -19.01
CA TYR A 559 13.18 -0.99 -17.81
C TYR A 559 12.90 0.51 -17.76
N TYR A 560 12.07 0.96 -16.83
CA TYR A 560 11.74 2.37 -16.65
C TYR A 560 12.69 2.98 -15.64
N TYR A 561 13.55 3.89 -16.08
CA TYR A 561 14.58 4.51 -15.29
C TYR A 561 14.32 6.00 -15.08
N PHE A 562 15.03 6.62 -14.16
CA PHE A 562 15.10 8.07 -14.02
C PHE A 562 16.45 8.57 -14.42
N GLY A 563 16.51 9.82 -14.90
CA GLY A 563 17.77 10.48 -15.24
C GLY A 563 18.05 10.52 -16.75
N GLN A 564 19.32 10.62 -17.12
CA GLN A 564 19.75 10.92 -18.48
C GLN A 564 20.67 9.84 -19.05
N PRO A 565 20.47 9.40 -20.30
CA PRO A 565 21.41 8.54 -21.02
C PRO A 565 22.81 9.17 -21.08
N ILE A 566 23.84 8.38 -20.79
CA ILE A 566 25.24 8.82 -20.82
C ILE A 566 26.03 8.11 -21.93
N SER A 567 25.94 6.77 -21.93
CA SER A 567 26.70 5.98 -22.93
C SER A 567 26.02 4.65 -23.21
N MET A 568 26.32 4.11 -24.38
CA MET A 568 25.93 2.76 -24.80
C MET A 568 27.00 2.16 -25.71
N ASN A 569 27.14 0.85 -25.70
CA ASN A 569 28.13 0.13 -26.50
C ASN A 569 27.60 -0.39 -27.86
N PHE A 570 26.46 0.16 -28.29
CA PHE A 570 25.80 -0.12 -29.56
C PHE A 570 25.39 1.18 -30.26
N ASP A 571 25.26 1.13 -31.56
CA ASP A 571 24.83 2.28 -32.36
C ASP A 571 23.35 2.56 -32.16
N VAL A 572 22.98 3.82 -32.09
CA VAL A 572 21.61 4.29 -31.88
C VAL A 572 21.21 5.23 -33.01
N ASN A 573 20.05 4.95 -33.61
CA ASN A 573 19.41 5.79 -34.60
C ASN A 573 18.30 6.60 -33.92
N THR A 574 18.47 7.90 -33.83
CA THR A 574 17.45 8.80 -33.28
C THR A 574 16.36 9.13 -34.29
N SER A 575 15.12 9.19 -33.87
CA SER A 575 14.01 9.59 -34.75
C SER A 575 13.99 11.11 -34.97
N SER A 576 13.79 11.55 -36.19
CA SER A 576 13.60 12.99 -36.51
C SER A 576 12.22 13.50 -36.08
N SER A 577 11.23 12.59 -35.92
CA SER A 577 9.93 12.84 -35.33
C SER A 577 9.52 11.62 -34.49
N ILE A 578 9.13 11.86 -33.25
CA ILE A 578 8.68 10.79 -32.37
C ILE A 578 7.27 10.31 -32.76
N GLN A 579 7.06 8.99 -32.71
CA GLN A 579 5.81 8.34 -32.99
C GLN A 579 5.49 7.37 -31.84
N PRO A 580 4.19 7.10 -31.56
CA PRO A 580 3.84 6.09 -30.59
C PRO A 580 4.35 4.71 -31.05
N LEU A 581 4.85 3.92 -30.08
CA LEU A 581 5.40 2.59 -30.35
C LEU A 581 4.33 1.58 -30.80
N GLY A 582 3.07 1.84 -30.47
CA GLY A 582 1.91 1.04 -30.88
C GLY A 582 0.61 1.80 -30.70
N SER A 583 -0.53 1.13 -30.86
CA SER A 583 -1.86 1.76 -30.91
C SER A 583 -2.77 1.42 -29.72
N LYS A 584 -2.43 0.44 -28.89
CA LYS A 584 -3.26 -0.08 -27.77
C LYS A 584 -2.41 -0.70 -26.68
N ASN A 585 -3.06 -1.16 -25.60
CA ASN A 585 -2.44 -1.90 -24.47
C ASN A 585 -1.28 -1.16 -23.80
N GLY A 586 -1.31 0.18 -23.77
CA GLY A 586 -0.27 1.02 -23.20
C GLY A 586 0.75 1.55 -24.23
N TYR A 587 0.99 0.83 -25.32
CA TYR A 587 1.98 1.21 -26.35
C TYR A 587 1.67 2.54 -27.03
N GLN A 588 0.42 2.98 -27.09
CA GLN A 588 0.00 4.29 -27.60
C GLN A 588 0.50 5.46 -26.75
N HIS A 589 0.96 5.18 -25.53
CA HIS A 589 1.53 6.19 -24.63
C HIS A 589 3.06 6.21 -24.59
N LEU A 590 3.71 5.25 -25.29
CA LEU A 590 5.16 5.18 -25.44
C LEU A 590 5.59 5.80 -26.77
N TRP A 591 6.34 6.87 -26.69
CA TRP A 591 6.83 7.59 -27.86
C TRP A 591 8.26 7.22 -28.14
N LEU A 592 8.53 6.61 -29.30
CA LEU A 592 9.84 6.11 -29.70
C LEU A 592 10.80 7.27 -29.99
N GLU A 593 11.85 7.38 -29.20
CA GLU A 593 12.90 8.40 -29.34
C GLU A 593 14.09 7.90 -30.17
N ALA A 594 14.46 6.63 -29.96
CA ALA A 594 15.59 6.04 -30.67
C ALA A 594 15.52 4.51 -30.71
N THR A 595 16.24 3.93 -31.68
CA THR A 595 16.37 2.47 -31.86
C THR A 595 17.83 2.07 -32.00
N GLY A 596 18.19 0.90 -31.45
CA GLY A 596 19.48 0.28 -31.63
C GLY A 596 19.34 -1.21 -31.95
N GLN A 597 20.45 -1.83 -32.38
CA GLN A 597 20.53 -3.29 -32.48
C GLN A 597 21.40 -3.84 -31.37
N GLY A 598 20.99 -5.02 -30.84
CA GLY A 598 21.72 -5.69 -29.80
C GLY A 598 23.14 -6.10 -30.22
N ALA A 599 24.03 -6.18 -29.23
CA ALA A 599 25.35 -6.80 -29.29
C ALA A 599 25.34 -8.16 -28.55
N THR A 600 26.49 -8.81 -28.36
CA THR A 600 26.56 -10.01 -27.53
C THR A 600 26.21 -9.70 -26.06
N THR A 601 26.63 -8.56 -25.59
CA THR A 601 26.20 -7.92 -24.36
C THR A 601 25.97 -6.45 -24.67
N SER A 602 24.71 -6.02 -24.59
CA SER A 602 24.37 -4.60 -24.76
C SER A 602 24.44 -3.89 -23.43
N GLN A 603 25.12 -2.76 -23.39
CA GLN A 603 25.28 -1.93 -22.21
C GLN A 603 24.68 -0.56 -22.44
N PHE A 604 23.87 -0.12 -21.48
CA PHE A 604 23.27 1.20 -21.43
C PHE A 604 23.54 1.82 -20.07
N THR A 605 24.26 2.94 -20.05
CA THR A 605 24.58 3.70 -18.84
C THR A 605 23.79 4.99 -18.80
N TRP A 606 23.22 5.28 -17.65
CA TRP A 606 22.55 6.55 -17.37
C TRP A 606 23.04 7.17 -16.06
N LEU A 607 22.81 8.47 -15.92
CA LEU A 607 23.07 9.26 -14.71
C LEU A 607 21.74 9.63 -14.08
N ASN A 608 21.52 9.21 -12.84
CA ASN A 608 20.42 9.67 -12.00
C ASN A 608 20.97 10.45 -10.81
N HIS A 609 20.55 11.71 -10.65
CA HIS A 609 21.17 12.65 -9.73
C HIS A 609 22.70 12.73 -9.93
N ASN A 610 23.47 12.14 -9.05
CA ASN A 610 24.94 12.13 -9.13
C ASN A 610 25.55 10.72 -9.21
N LYS A 611 24.74 9.70 -9.52
CA LYS A 611 25.15 8.29 -9.57
C LYS A 611 25.00 7.73 -10.98
N PHE A 612 25.98 6.91 -11.36
CA PHE A 612 25.93 6.15 -12.61
C PHE A 612 25.31 4.77 -12.38
N TYR A 613 24.47 4.38 -13.30
CA TYR A 613 23.86 3.05 -13.37
C TYR A 613 24.06 2.47 -14.74
N THR A 614 24.32 1.17 -14.82
CA THR A 614 24.44 0.47 -16.11
C THR A 614 23.57 -0.79 -16.12
N ILE A 615 22.75 -0.91 -17.16
CA ILE A 615 22.12 -2.18 -17.56
C ILE A 615 23.07 -2.87 -18.54
N SER A 616 23.51 -4.10 -18.21
CA SER A 616 24.30 -4.98 -19.08
C SER A 616 23.48 -6.23 -19.37
N SER A 617 22.98 -6.39 -20.59
CA SER A 617 22.06 -7.47 -20.97
C SER A 617 22.65 -8.42 -21.98
N ASN A 618 22.41 -9.72 -21.82
CA ASN A 618 22.63 -10.73 -22.85
C ASN A 618 21.69 -10.49 -24.03
N THR A 619 22.23 -10.08 -25.17
CA THR A 619 21.49 -9.76 -26.39
C THR A 619 22.15 -10.38 -27.62
N SER A 620 21.50 -10.22 -28.76
CA SER A 620 22.01 -10.63 -30.06
C SER A 620 21.75 -9.54 -31.12
N LYS A 621 22.34 -9.65 -32.30
CA LYS A 621 22.08 -8.73 -33.42
C LYS A 621 20.64 -8.75 -33.93
N GLN A 622 19.84 -9.74 -33.56
CA GLN A 622 18.42 -9.83 -33.89
C GLN A 622 17.53 -9.06 -32.89
N ASP A 623 18.07 -8.71 -31.74
CA ASP A 623 17.32 -8.00 -30.70
C ASP A 623 17.28 -6.50 -31.05
N GLU A 624 16.08 -5.91 -30.92
CA GLU A 624 15.89 -4.47 -31.07
C GLU A 624 15.98 -3.81 -29.67
N LEU A 625 16.70 -2.73 -29.58
CA LEU A 625 16.85 -1.92 -28.37
C LEU A 625 16.12 -0.60 -28.59
N LEU A 626 15.09 -0.34 -27.81
CA LEU A 626 14.20 0.78 -28.02
C LEU A 626 14.30 1.75 -26.84
N PHE A 627 14.43 3.04 -27.15
CA PHE A 627 14.33 4.12 -26.19
C PHE A 627 13.01 4.85 -26.41
N ALA A 628 12.20 4.91 -25.39
CA ALA A 628 10.88 5.49 -25.49
C ALA A 628 10.60 6.44 -24.31
N ARG A 629 9.67 7.35 -24.53
CA ARG A 629 9.22 8.30 -23.50
C ARG A 629 7.73 8.15 -23.27
N ILE A 630 7.35 8.06 -22.00
CA ILE A 630 5.95 7.98 -21.58
C ILE A 630 5.29 9.34 -21.82
N GLY A 631 4.13 9.37 -22.48
CA GLY A 631 3.27 10.54 -22.60
C GLY A 631 3.94 11.77 -23.27
N ALA A 632 4.96 11.58 -24.14
CA ALA A 632 5.71 12.69 -24.73
C ALA A 632 4.86 13.71 -25.52
N ASN A 633 3.68 13.29 -25.98
CA ASN A 633 2.72 14.15 -26.67
C ASN A 633 1.35 14.15 -25.97
N ASP A 634 1.36 14.20 -24.64
CA ASP A 634 0.14 14.37 -23.83
C ASP A 634 -0.08 15.87 -23.52
N PRO A 635 -1.00 16.55 -24.25
CA PRO A 635 -1.21 17.99 -24.06
C PRO A 635 -1.84 18.33 -22.70
N ASN A 636 -2.42 17.36 -22.02
CA ASN A 636 -3.08 17.54 -20.72
C ASN A 636 -2.14 17.27 -19.53
N PHE A 637 -0.93 16.80 -19.77
CA PHE A 637 0.04 16.39 -18.75
C PHE A 637 -0.57 15.42 -17.72
N ASN A 638 -1.30 14.39 -18.22
CA ASN A 638 -1.89 13.36 -17.40
C ASN A 638 -0.88 12.26 -17.04
N LEU A 639 0.19 12.14 -17.83
CA LEU A 639 1.28 11.19 -17.62
C LEU A 639 2.62 11.91 -17.36
N ARG A 640 3.45 11.30 -16.52
CA ARG A 640 4.84 11.72 -16.36
C ARG A 640 5.61 11.36 -17.62
N ASN A 641 6.54 12.22 -18.04
CA ASN A 641 7.36 12.00 -19.23
C ASN A 641 8.63 11.21 -18.90
N ASP A 642 8.49 10.10 -18.19
CA ASP A 642 9.62 9.27 -17.79
C ASP A 642 10.16 8.44 -18.96
N PRO A 643 11.48 8.20 -19.01
CA PRO A 643 12.11 7.40 -20.04
C PRO A 643 11.99 5.90 -19.78
N GLY A 644 12.01 5.13 -20.85
CA GLY A 644 12.05 3.67 -20.80
C GLY A 644 13.06 3.12 -21.81
N PHE A 645 13.78 2.08 -21.41
CA PHE A 645 14.64 1.25 -22.25
C PHE A 645 13.97 -0.11 -22.41
N ILE A 646 13.79 -0.60 -23.66
CA ILE A 646 13.05 -1.84 -23.95
C ILE A 646 13.94 -2.76 -24.80
N ILE A 647 14.08 -4.01 -24.37
CA ILE A 647 14.73 -5.08 -25.16
C ILE A 647 13.61 -5.86 -25.84
N ARG A 648 13.58 -5.86 -27.17
CA ARG A 648 12.59 -6.55 -27.99
C ARG A 648 13.20 -7.74 -28.71
N ARG A 649 12.63 -8.94 -28.53
CA ARG A 649 12.96 -10.17 -29.24
C ARG A 649 11.78 -10.63 -30.06
N LYS A 650 12.02 -10.91 -31.35
CA LYS A 650 10.95 -11.31 -32.29
C LYS A 650 11.13 -12.75 -32.74
N ASN A 651 10.01 -13.42 -32.99
CA ASN A 651 9.95 -14.75 -33.56
C ASN A 651 10.71 -15.83 -32.76
N VAL A 652 10.55 -15.84 -31.44
CA VAL A 652 11.20 -16.81 -30.54
C VAL A 652 10.18 -17.60 -29.76
N LYS A 653 10.44 -18.91 -29.57
CA LYS A 653 9.63 -19.83 -28.74
C LYS A 653 10.17 -19.97 -27.32
N GLN A 654 11.49 -19.92 -27.18
CA GLN A 654 12.16 -20.04 -25.91
C GLN A 654 13.24 -18.98 -25.84
N THR A 655 13.29 -18.28 -24.73
CA THR A 655 14.27 -17.21 -24.53
C THR A 655 14.56 -16.97 -23.06
N VAL A 656 15.76 -16.50 -22.76
CA VAL A 656 16.18 -16.06 -21.43
C VAL A 656 16.73 -14.65 -21.57
N PHE A 657 16.06 -13.67 -20.98
CA PHE A 657 16.65 -12.35 -20.75
C PHE A 657 17.51 -12.48 -19.48
N ALA A 658 18.81 -12.22 -19.61
CA ALA A 658 19.74 -12.16 -18.50
C ALA A 658 20.37 -10.77 -18.48
N THR A 659 20.18 -10.05 -17.39
CA THR A 659 20.55 -8.64 -17.26
C THR A 659 21.20 -8.41 -15.90
N VAL A 660 22.33 -7.69 -15.89
CA VAL A 660 22.92 -7.15 -14.66
C VAL A 660 22.63 -5.65 -14.61
N ILE A 661 22.14 -5.20 -13.46
CA ILE A 661 21.91 -3.78 -13.15
C ILE A 661 22.92 -3.40 -12.07
N GLU A 662 23.87 -2.53 -12.44
CA GLU A 662 24.97 -2.10 -11.59
C GLU A 662 24.83 -0.63 -11.24
N SER A 663 24.86 -0.31 -9.94
CA SER A 663 25.11 1.06 -9.45
C SER A 663 26.61 1.24 -9.29
N HIS A 664 27.17 2.24 -9.95
CA HIS A 664 28.61 2.48 -9.90
C HIS A 664 28.93 3.96 -10.00
N GLY A 665 30.06 4.37 -9.48
CA GLY A 665 30.62 5.70 -9.66
C GLY A 665 29.70 6.87 -9.30
N THR A 666 30.30 8.04 -9.34
CA THR A 666 29.61 9.31 -9.05
C THR A 666 30.07 10.43 -9.96
N TYR A 667 29.20 11.40 -10.19
CA TYR A 667 29.49 12.66 -10.85
C TYR A 667 29.32 13.83 -9.90
N SER A 668 30.29 14.73 -9.85
CA SER A 668 30.18 15.98 -9.08
C SER A 668 30.20 17.17 -10.02
N PRO A 669 29.08 17.87 -10.24
CA PRO A 669 29.05 19.07 -11.09
C PRO A 669 29.76 20.25 -10.44
N VAL A 670 29.92 20.26 -9.13
CA VAL A 670 30.62 21.33 -8.38
C VAL A 670 32.16 21.20 -8.55
N SER A 671 32.64 19.96 -8.45
CA SER A 671 34.07 19.67 -8.59
C SER A 671 34.46 19.31 -10.04
N GLU A 672 33.49 19.25 -10.93
CA GLU A 672 33.64 18.99 -12.37
C GLU A 672 34.41 17.70 -12.69
N PHE A 673 34.15 16.62 -11.94
CA PHE A 673 34.77 15.32 -12.19
C PHE A 673 33.78 14.16 -12.02
N SER A 674 34.12 13.03 -12.61
CA SER A 674 33.46 11.75 -12.41
C SER A 674 34.46 10.70 -11.92
N VAL A 675 33.96 9.79 -11.09
CA VAL A 675 34.71 8.63 -10.57
C VAL A 675 33.95 7.36 -10.94
N SER A 676 34.68 6.36 -11.47
CA SER A 676 34.12 5.04 -11.83
C SER A 676 32.84 5.15 -12.70
N ALA A 677 32.88 6.02 -13.72
CA ALA A 677 31.73 6.28 -14.60
C ALA A 677 31.41 5.14 -15.57
N THR A 678 32.24 4.09 -15.62
CA THR A 678 32.06 2.91 -16.47
C THR A 678 31.76 1.68 -15.66
N SER A 679 30.87 0.80 -16.18
CA SER A 679 30.51 -0.47 -15.58
C SER A 679 31.70 -1.40 -15.39
N ASN A 680 31.71 -2.16 -14.30
CA ASN A 680 32.66 -3.26 -14.07
C ASN A 680 32.24 -4.57 -14.77
N ILE A 681 31.03 -4.62 -15.34
CA ILE A 681 30.55 -5.78 -16.11
C ILE A 681 31.09 -5.69 -17.54
N LYS A 682 31.78 -6.72 -17.98
CA LYS A 682 32.25 -6.88 -19.36
C LYS A 682 31.29 -7.67 -20.22
N LYS A 683 30.68 -8.73 -19.63
CA LYS A 683 29.87 -9.67 -20.39
C LYS A 683 28.82 -10.35 -19.51
N VAL A 684 27.62 -10.52 -20.07
CA VAL A 684 26.54 -11.34 -19.52
C VAL A 684 26.14 -12.37 -20.56
N GLN A 685 26.11 -13.66 -20.20
CA GLN A 685 25.80 -14.75 -21.14
C GLN A 685 24.89 -15.78 -20.49
N VAL A 686 23.87 -16.22 -21.24
CA VAL A 686 23.16 -17.47 -20.99
C VAL A 686 23.96 -18.58 -21.69
N VAL A 687 24.63 -19.43 -20.91
CA VAL A 687 25.50 -20.49 -21.45
C VAL A 687 24.83 -21.84 -21.54
N TYR A 688 23.69 -22.00 -20.86
CA TYR A 688 22.87 -23.21 -20.88
C TYR A 688 21.43 -22.85 -20.49
N ASP A 689 20.45 -23.40 -21.20
CA ASP A 689 19.05 -23.34 -20.82
C ASP A 689 18.32 -24.63 -21.23
N SER A 690 17.63 -25.22 -20.27
CA SER A 690 16.82 -26.41 -20.44
C SER A 690 15.59 -26.36 -19.53
N GLU A 691 14.76 -27.38 -19.58
CA GLU A 691 13.65 -27.50 -18.64
C GLU A 691 14.08 -27.65 -17.18
N GLU A 692 15.29 -28.22 -16.95
CA GLU A 692 15.80 -28.51 -15.61
C GLU A 692 16.64 -27.36 -15.05
N TYR A 693 17.47 -26.71 -15.88
CA TYR A 693 18.43 -25.71 -15.41
C TYR A 693 18.59 -24.56 -16.40
N THR A 694 18.80 -23.36 -15.85
CA THR A 694 19.27 -22.17 -16.56
C THR A 694 20.61 -21.75 -15.96
N VAL A 695 21.62 -21.49 -16.82
CA VAL A 695 22.97 -21.09 -16.39
C VAL A 695 23.33 -19.76 -17.01
N VAL A 696 23.61 -18.78 -16.16
CA VAL A 696 24.06 -17.45 -16.53
C VAL A 696 25.49 -17.22 -16.03
N GLN A 697 26.35 -16.70 -16.90
CA GLN A 697 27.68 -16.28 -16.55
C GLN A 697 27.85 -14.76 -16.70
N ILE A 698 28.47 -14.17 -15.70
CA ILE A 698 28.81 -12.75 -15.64
C ILE A 698 30.33 -12.67 -15.64
N THR A 699 30.91 -11.94 -16.59
CA THR A 699 32.36 -11.70 -16.67
C THR A 699 32.61 -10.23 -16.37
N ASN A 700 33.48 -9.94 -15.41
CA ASN A 700 33.89 -8.57 -15.08
C ASN A 700 35.01 -8.07 -15.99
N VAL A 701 35.40 -6.81 -15.85
CA VAL A 701 36.48 -6.19 -16.64
C VAL A 701 37.85 -6.83 -16.38
N GLU A 702 38.07 -7.51 -15.26
CA GLU A 702 39.28 -8.29 -14.91
C GLU A 702 39.25 -9.72 -15.49
N ASN A 703 38.19 -10.09 -16.24
CA ASN A 703 37.93 -11.42 -16.82
C ASN A 703 37.63 -12.51 -15.80
N GLU A 704 37.23 -12.16 -14.58
CA GLU A 704 36.70 -13.11 -13.62
C GLU A 704 35.26 -13.45 -13.97
N VAL A 705 34.89 -14.73 -13.78
CA VAL A 705 33.57 -15.25 -14.16
C VAL A 705 32.80 -15.70 -12.93
N LYS A 706 31.66 -15.10 -12.68
CA LYS A 706 30.64 -15.61 -11.74
C LYS A 706 29.58 -16.41 -12.49
N THR A 707 29.13 -17.49 -11.89
CA THR A 707 28.14 -18.38 -12.49
C THR A 707 26.92 -18.52 -11.58
N LEU A 708 25.75 -18.16 -12.10
CA LEU A 708 24.45 -18.50 -11.48
C LEU A 708 23.87 -19.70 -12.21
N ILE A 709 23.48 -20.74 -11.46
CA ILE A 709 22.67 -21.87 -11.94
C ILE A 709 21.35 -21.84 -11.17
N ILE A 710 20.24 -21.88 -11.89
CA ILE A 710 18.88 -21.91 -11.35
C ILE A 710 18.30 -23.29 -11.67
N SER A 711 17.77 -23.98 -10.67
CA SER A 711 16.92 -25.15 -10.90
C SER A 711 15.54 -24.65 -11.33
N ASN A 712 15.12 -24.99 -12.55
CA ASN A 712 13.84 -24.54 -13.10
C ASN A 712 12.64 -25.35 -12.56
N ARG A 713 12.87 -26.51 -11.95
CA ARG A 713 11.80 -27.39 -11.45
C ARG A 713 11.87 -27.62 -9.94
N ASP A 714 13.03 -27.95 -9.44
CA ASP A 714 13.20 -28.35 -8.03
C ASP A 714 13.46 -27.13 -7.15
N THR A 715 12.68 -27.02 -6.08
CA THR A 715 12.75 -25.95 -5.08
C THR A 715 13.22 -26.44 -3.71
N ASN A 716 13.51 -27.74 -3.58
CA ASN A 716 13.87 -28.34 -2.31
C ASN A 716 15.31 -27.98 -1.92
N ASN A 717 15.47 -27.34 -0.78
CA ASN A 717 16.76 -26.90 -0.23
C ASN A 717 17.73 -28.03 0.11
N GLN A 718 17.28 -29.30 0.09
CA GLN A 718 18.11 -30.48 0.41
C GLN A 718 18.49 -31.29 -0.83
N THR A 719 17.92 -31.00 -1.99
CA THR A 719 18.22 -31.75 -3.22
C THR A 719 19.67 -31.50 -3.67
N LYS A 720 20.39 -32.57 -3.97
CA LYS A 720 21.73 -32.49 -4.57
C LYS A 720 21.60 -32.46 -6.08
N HIS A 721 22.23 -31.50 -6.69
CA HIS A 721 22.30 -31.35 -8.14
C HIS A 721 23.71 -31.53 -8.68
N SER A 722 23.80 -31.97 -9.90
CA SER A 722 25.04 -32.02 -10.68
C SER A 722 24.74 -31.66 -12.12
N LEU A 723 25.56 -30.79 -12.72
CA LEU A 723 25.38 -30.32 -14.08
C LEU A 723 26.76 -30.11 -14.74
N LYS A 724 26.93 -30.62 -15.95
CA LYS A 724 28.12 -30.39 -16.77
C LYS A 724 27.80 -29.37 -17.89
N VAL A 725 28.50 -28.23 -17.89
CA VAL A 725 28.37 -27.19 -18.89
C VAL A 725 29.75 -26.80 -19.40
N ASN A 726 29.98 -26.79 -20.72
CA ASN A 726 31.27 -26.43 -21.35
C ASN A 726 32.48 -27.11 -20.74
N ASN A 727 32.39 -28.43 -20.49
CA ASN A 727 33.43 -29.27 -19.86
C ASN A 727 33.72 -28.97 -18.37
N LYS A 728 32.99 -28.03 -17.74
CA LYS A 728 33.05 -27.77 -16.30
C LYS A 728 31.90 -28.49 -15.61
N GLU A 729 32.17 -29.21 -14.53
CA GLU A 729 31.18 -29.87 -13.70
C GLU A 729 30.88 -28.98 -12.49
N PHE A 730 29.58 -28.82 -12.19
CA PHE A 730 29.05 -28.09 -11.05
C PHE A 730 28.26 -29.06 -10.17
N SER A 731 28.46 -29.00 -8.86
CA SER A 731 27.66 -29.72 -7.87
C SER A 731 27.27 -28.82 -6.75
N TRP A 732 25.99 -28.86 -6.37
CA TRP A 732 25.43 -28.00 -5.31
C TRP A 732 24.24 -28.65 -4.61
N VAL A 733 23.75 -28.01 -3.58
CA VAL A 733 22.55 -28.40 -2.83
C VAL A 733 21.57 -27.24 -2.85
N GLY A 734 20.30 -27.53 -3.09
CA GLY A 734 19.22 -26.52 -3.12
C GLY A 734 18.90 -25.97 -4.49
N PRO A 735 17.97 -25.00 -4.61
CA PRO A 735 17.37 -24.59 -5.88
C PRO A 735 18.28 -23.73 -6.77
N PHE A 736 19.43 -23.28 -6.27
CA PHE A 736 20.38 -22.47 -7.05
C PHE A 736 21.84 -22.73 -6.64
N TYR A 737 22.75 -22.35 -7.52
CA TYR A 737 24.18 -22.24 -7.28
C TYR A 737 24.65 -20.85 -7.70
N PHE A 738 25.46 -20.20 -6.88
CA PHE A 738 26.13 -18.96 -7.23
C PHE A 738 27.59 -18.96 -6.76
N LYS A 739 28.53 -18.76 -7.68
CA LYS A 739 29.94 -18.68 -7.31
C LYS A 739 30.77 -17.98 -8.39
#